data_a98534f677570a3d688b1412239fbe23
#
_entry.id   a98534f677570a3d688b1412239fbe23
#
_cell.length_a   1.000
_cell.length_b   1.000
_cell.length_c   1.000
_cell.angle_alpha   90.00
_cell.angle_beta   90.00
_cell.angle_gamma   90.00
#
_symmetry.space_group_name_H-M   'P 1'
#
loop_
_entity.id
_entity.type
_entity.pdbx_description
1 polymer ?
#
loop_
_entity_poly.entity_id
_entity_poly.type
_entity_poly.pdbx_seq_one_letter_code
_entity_poly.pdbx_strand_id
1 'polypeptide(L)'
;MPDYHDPNLTAQERAEALTDTLTVQQQAEQLKYDAPAIPSAGLPAYNWWNEGLHGVARAGTATMFPQAIGLAAMFDREMLRKCADITSTEARAKYNAASRHGDRDIYKGLTLWAPNVNIFRDPRWGRGHETYGEDPYLTSELGKEYVRGLQGDGKYLKTAACAKHFAVHSGPEAERHTFDAQVSPKDIEETYLPAFRALVKDAHVESVMGAYNLVNGEPACASPFLMGKLKEWGFDGYFTSDCWAIRDFHTTHCITATAPESAALALKAGCDMNCGNTYLHVLAALEKGLVSEEDIRRACVHVMRTRIRLGQLDKTEYDDIPLTAVSTEESKQHSLECALRSAVLLENNGILPLSDKLGTIAVIGPNADSREALTGNYNGTADEYVTFLDGIRERFSGRILYSQGCHLYKDRTQGLAQPGDLYSEALAMAECADVVVACVGLDATLEGEEGDTGNEFSSGDKPDLRLPESQRILLRKLEELGKPLVIVLAAGSSVNVEVKCDALLDMWYPGQLGGRALANLLFGDVSPSGKLPVTFYRTADLLPDIHDYSMKGRTYRYCTDENVLYPFGHGLSYADVRCVNMEIVSGTDVEVAVENRSDIPAEEVVQVYVKGCNEDSVPNRSLCGFKRVRLDPHETKTVRIPVPSAAFQTVLSDGSREVLPGRFTLFAGIDTASELLQQDIFIN
;
A
#
# COMPACT_ATOMS: atom_id res chain seq x y z
N MET A 1 -23.20 -28.85 26.56
CA MET A 1 -22.30 -27.93 25.85
C MET A 1 -22.72 -26.53 26.22
N PRO A 2 -21.79 -25.58 26.33
CA PRO A 2 -22.14 -24.17 26.51
C PRO A 2 -23.02 -23.69 25.35
N ASP A 3 -23.91 -22.75 25.61
CA ASP A 3 -24.75 -22.16 24.58
C ASP A 3 -23.92 -21.09 23.81
N TYR A 4 -23.60 -21.33 22.55
CA TYR A 4 -22.83 -20.39 21.75
C TYR A 4 -23.55 -19.05 21.47
N HIS A 5 -24.82 -18.92 21.85
CA HIS A 5 -25.57 -17.67 21.86
C HIS A 5 -25.41 -16.87 23.18
N ASP A 6 -24.77 -17.45 24.23
CA ASP A 6 -24.54 -16.71 25.47
C ASP A 6 -23.50 -15.59 25.27
N PRO A 7 -23.92 -14.31 25.37
CA PRO A 7 -23.03 -13.17 25.14
C PRO A 7 -21.98 -12.95 26.25
N ASN A 8 -22.08 -13.71 27.36
CA ASN A 8 -21.10 -13.67 28.45
C ASN A 8 -19.89 -14.58 28.21
N LEU A 9 -19.99 -15.52 27.27
CA LEU A 9 -18.85 -16.32 26.85
C LEU A 9 -17.93 -15.53 25.95
N THR A 10 -16.64 -15.85 25.97
CA THR A 10 -15.65 -15.29 25.04
C THR A 10 -15.93 -15.75 23.61
N ALA A 11 -15.44 -15.02 22.62
CA ALA A 11 -15.58 -15.42 21.22
C ALA A 11 -14.96 -16.81 20.95
N GLN A 12 -13.89 -17.17 21.67
CA GLN A 12 -13.26 -18.49 21.59
C GLN A 12 -14.19 -19.59 22.11
N GLU A 13 -14.74 -19.43 23.33
CA GLU A 13 -15.66 -20.42 23.91
C GLU A 13 -16.92 -20.60 23.06
N ARG A 14 -17.44 -19.52 22.50
CA ARG A 14 -18.59 -19.55 21.58
C ARG A 14 -18.25 -20.26 20.28
N ALA A 15 -17.07 -20.01 19.72
CA ALA A 15 -16.62 -20.66 18.49
C ALA A 15 -16.42 -22.18 18.66
N GLU A 16 -15.85 -22.60 19.79
CA GLU A 16 -15.73 -24.02 20.15
C GLU A 16 -17.11 -24.67 20.30
N ALA A 17 -18.00 -24.05 21.07
CA ALA A 17 -19.35 -24.54 21.27
C ALA A 17 -20.15 -24.64 19.97
N LEU A 18 -20.05 -23.63 19.10
CA LEU A 18 -20.69 -23.65 17.78
C LEU A 18 -20.11 -24.76 16.90
N THR A 19 -18.78 -24.86 16.79
CA THR A 19 -18.08 -25.86 15.97
C THR A 19 -18.45 -27.28 16.39
N ASP A 20 -18.59 -27.53 17.70
CA ASP A 20 -18.97 -28.83 18.25
C ASP A 20 -20.42 -29.24 17.91
N THR A 21 -21.26 -28.32 17.45
CA THR A 21 -22.61 -28.63 16.93
C THR A 21 -22.61 -29.03 15.45
N LEU A 22 -21.51 -28.81 14.75
CA LEU A 22 -21.39 -29.02 13.30
C LEU A 22 -20.84 -30.42 13.01
N THR A 23 -21.35 -31.03 11.95
CA THR A 23 -20.73 -32.25 11.42
C THR A 23 -19.36 -31.95 10.83
N VAL A 24 -18.47 -32.94 10.75
CA VAL A 24 -17.13 -32.78 10.14
C VAL A 24 -17.22 -32.26 8.71
N GLN A 25 -18.22 -32.69 7.94
CA GLN A 25 -18.49 -32.17 6.60
C GLN A 25 -18.83 -30.66 6.65
N GLN A 26 -19.74 -30.24 7.54
CA GLN A 26 -20.08 -28.84 7.69
C GLN A 26 -18.88 -27.98 8.14
N GLN A 27 -18.05 -28.52 9.05
CA GLN A 27 -16.80 -27.86 9.47
C GLN A 27 -15.86 -27.65 8.26
N ALA A 28 -15.62 -28.71 7.46
CA ALA A 28 -14.77 -28.62 6.28
C ALA A 28 -15.31 -27.63 5.22
N GLU A 29 -16.62 -27.56 5.02
CA GLU A 29 -17.27 -26.62 4.10
C GLU A 29 -17.09 -25.15 4.52
N GLN A 30 -16.86 -24.85 5.80
CA GLN A 30 -16.60 -23.50 6.30
C GLN A 30 -15.16 -23.02 6.07
N LEU A 31 -14.24 -23.90 5.69
CA LEU A 31 -12.82 -23.57 5.49
C LEU A 31 -12.51 -23.02 4.07
N LYS A 32 -13.55 -22.71 3.29
CA LYS A 32 -13.45 -22.13 1.96
C LYS A 32 -13.90 -20.69 1.94
N TYR A 33 -13.39 -19.91 1.00
CA TYR A 33 -13.75 -18.49 0.88
C TYR A 33 -15.26 -18.26 0.64
N ASP A 34 -15.97 -19.22 0.05
CA ASP A 34 -17.41 -19.22 -0.26
C ASP A 34 -18.18 -20.12 0.73
N ALA A 35 -18.09 -19.86 2.02
CA ALA A 35 -18.67 -20.67 3.08
C ALA A 35 -20.21 -20.73 2.99
N PRO A 36 -20.83 -21.93 2.89
CA PRO A 36 -22.28 -22.06 2.79
C PRO A 36 -23.00 -21.75 4.11
N ALA A 37 -24.30 -21.45 4.03
CA ALA A 37 -25.14 -21.32 5.20
C ALA A 37 -25.31 -22.65 5.94
N ILE A 38 -25.43 -22.58 7.28
CA ILE A 38 -25.82 -23.71 8.14
C ILE A 38 -27.06 -23.29 8.92
N PRO A 39 -28.28 -23.45 8.33
CA PRO A 39 -29.53 -22.97 8.94
C PRO A 39 -29.80 -23.58 10.33
N SER A 40 -29.41 -24.83 10.57
CA SER A 40 -29.56 -25.50 11.89
C SER A 40 -28.78 -24.84 13.00
N ALA A 41 -27.70 -24.11 12.68
CA ALA A 41 -26.88 -23.34 13.60
C ALA A 41 -27.15 -21.83 13.52
N GLY A 42 -28.17 -21.38 12.77
CA GLY A 42 -28.42 -19.95 12.55
C GLY A 42 -27.32 -19.22 11.80
N LEU A 43 -26.40 -19.96 11.15
CA LEU A 43 -25.21 -19.39 10.52
C LEU A 43 -25.52 -19.05 9.05
N PRO A 44 -25.47 -17.77 8.64
CA PRO A 44 -25.70 -17.40 7.25
C PRO A 44 -24.53 -17.81 6.35
N ALA A 45 -24.75 -17.90 5.04
CA ALA A 45 -23.65 -17.99 4.06
C ALA A 45 -22.74 -16.76 4.20
N TYR A 46 -21.46 -16.94 3.90
CA TYR A 46 -20.49 -15.86 4.01
C TYR A 46 -19.38 -16.00 2.97
N ASN A 47 -19.08 -14.92 2.27
CA ASN A 47 -17.93 -14.86 1.39
C ASN A 47 -16.80 -14.07 2.04
N TRP A 48 -15.64 -14.71 2.18
CA TRP A 48 -14.46 -14.16 2.83
C TRP A 48 -13.64 -13.24 1.94
N TRP A 49 -13.86 -13.32 0.61
CA TRP A 49 -13.09 -12.55 -0.37
C TRP A 49 -13.67 -11.15 -0.55
N ASN A 50 -13.07 -10.19 0.10
CA ASN A 50 -13.43 -8.80 -0.02
C ASN A 50 -12.16 -7.94 0.03
N GLU A 51 -12.17 -6.83 -0.70
CA GLU A 51 -11.02 -5.97 -0.85
C GLU A 51 -11.28 -4.57 -0.31
N GLY A 52 -10.24 -3.94 0.26
CA GLY A 52 -10.37 -2.64 0.91
C GLY A 52 -9.01 -1.95 1.07
N LEU A 53 -8.21 -1.91 0.00
CA LEU A 53 -6.85 -1.40 0.04
C LEU A 53 -6.79 0.14 0.17
N HIS A 54 -7.65 0.86 -0.56
CA HIS A 54 -7.76 2.33 -0.51
C HIS A 54 -9.21 2.78 -0.75
N GLY A 55 -10.12 2.14 -0.07
CA GLY A 55 -11.58 2.20 -0.20
C GLY A 55 -12.14 0.82 -0.46
N VAL A 56 -13.45 0.64 -0.33
CA VAL A 56 -14.10 -0.65 -0.63
C VAL A 56 -13.99 -0.94 -2.12
N ALA A 57 -13.33 -2.04 -2.48
CA ALA A 57 -13.05 -2.37 -3.86
C ALA A 57 -14.03 -3.38 -4.46
N ARG A 58 -14.19 -3.33 -5.78
CA ARG A 58 -14.95 -4.28 -6.63
C ARG A 58 -16.40 -4.53 -6.19
N ALA A 59 -16.95 -3.67 -5.36
CA ALA A 59 -18.30 -3.81 -4.78
C ALA A 59 -19.23 -2.65 -5.19
N GLY A 60 -19.03 -2.02 -6.33
CA GLY A 60 -19.77 -0.86 -6.82
C GLY A 60 -19.31 0.44 -6.15
N THR A 61 -20.22 1.39 -5.94
CA THR A 61 -19.87 2.74 -5.45
C THR A 61 -19.25 2.71 -4.06
N ALA A 62 -18.11 3.42 -3.92
CA ALA A 62 -17.41 3.65 -2.67
C ALA A 62 -16.54 4.91 -2.79
N THR A 63 -16.14 5.49 -1.66
CA THR A 63 -15.11 6.52 -1.65
C THR A 63 -13.78 5.89 -2.06
N MET A 64 -13.09 6.53 -3.00
CA MET A 64 -11.80 6.08 -3.48
C MET A 64 -10.70 7.07 -3.06
N PHE A 65 -9.82 6.61 -2.19
CA PHE A 65 -8.65 7.34 -1.72
C PHE A 65 -7.48 7.20 -2.70
N PRO A 66 -6.39 7.99 -2.56
CA PRO A 66 -5.14 7.69 -3.23
C PRO A 66 -4.71 6.24 -3.00
N GLN A 67 -4.01 5.65 -3.97
CA GLN A 67 -3.42 4.31 -3.82
C GLN A 67 -2.46 4.26 -2.63
N ALA A 68 -2.24 3.06 -2.07
CA ALA A 68 -1.49 2.86 -0.83
C ALA A 68 -0.11 3.56 -0.82
N ILE A 69 0.62 3.54 -1.92
CA ILE A 69 1.91 4.24 -2.05
C ILE A 69 1.75 5.76 -1.91
N GLY A 70 0.70 6.36 -2.47
CA GLY A 70 0.37 7.77 -2.29
C GLY A 70 -0.05 8.06 -0.86
N LEU A 71 -0.86 7.19 -0.24
CA LEU A 71 -1.20 7.30 1.18
C LEU A 71 0.06 7.25 2.08
N ALA A 72 1.06 6.45 1.70
CA ALA A 72 2.34 6.39 2.41
C ALA A 72 3.14 7.68 2.26
N ALA A 73 3.09 8.33 1.09
CA ALA A 73 3.77 9.61 0.85
C ALA A 73 3.27 10.75 1.76
N MET A 74 2.10 10.61 2.36
CA MET A 74 1.63 11.55 3.38
C MET A 74 2.45 11.52 4.67
N PHE A 75 3.07 10.39 5.04
CA PHE A 75 3.70 10.18 6.35
C PHE A 75 2.78 10.61 7.50
N ASP A 76 1.50 10.24 7.42
CA ASP A 76 0.45 10.70 8.33
C ASP A 76 -0.40 9.51 8.83
N ARG A 77 -0.18 9.15 10.09
CA ARG A 77 -0.86 8.03 10.75
C ARG A 77 -2.37 8.28 10.92
N GLU A 78 -2.72 9.50 11.32
CA GLU A 78 -4.11 9.86 11.66
C GLU A 78 -4.98 9.93 10.40
N MET A 79 -4.45 10.55 9.33
CA MET A 79 -5.13 10.58 8.03
C MET A 79 -5.37 9.19 7.49
N LEU A 80 -4.37 8.30 7.56
CA LEU A 80 -4.50 6.93 7.09
C LEU A 80 -5.50 6.12 7.93
N ARG A 81 -5.49 6.27 9.27
CA ARG A 81 -6.49 5.64 10.15
C ARG A 81 -7.90 6.06 9.77
N LYS A 82 -8.12 7.35 9.47
CA LYS A 82 -9.43 7.87 9.04
C LYS A 82 -9.85 7.29 7.68
N CYS A 83 -8.93 7.12 6.71
CA CYS A 83 -9.22 6.41 5.46
C CYS A 83 -9.75 4.99 5.72
N ALA A 84 -9.10 4.24 6.60
CA ALA A 84 -9.50 2.89 6.96
C ALA A 84 -10.84 2.86 7.73
N ASP A 85 -11.08 3.83 8.60
CA ASP A 85 -12.36 3.98 9.33
C ASP A 85 -13.54 4.27 8.38
N ILE A 86 -13.34 5.13 7.38
CA ILE A 86 -14.32 5.39 6.33
C ILE A 86 -14.55 4.11 5.51
N THR A 87 -13.48 3.44 5.08
CA THR A 87 -13.55 2.18 4.32
C THR A 87 -14.37 1.12 5.07
N SER A 88 -14.12 0.92 6.36
CA SER A 88 -14.86 -0.05 7.17
C SER A 88 -16.32 0.36 7.41
N THR A 89 -16.60 1.66 7.55
CA THR A 89 -17.98 2.18 7.63
C THR A 89 -18.76 1.88 6.35
N GLU A 90 -18.17 2.16 5.20
CA GLU A 90 -18.78 1.90 3.90
C GLU A 90 -18.95 0.40 3.65
N ALA A 91 -17.98 -0.44 4.05
CA ALA A 91 -18.10 -1.88 3.98
C ALA A 91 -19.29 -2.41 4.82
N ARG A 92 -19.48 -1.90 6.04
CA ARG A 92 -20.65 -2.21 6.87
C ARG A 92 -21.96 -1.76 6.24
N ALA A 93 -22.03 -0.54 5.72
CA ALA A 93 -23.21 -0.02 5.02
C ALA A 93 -23.63 -0.93 3.86
N LYS A 94 -22.66 -1.35 3.05
CA LYS A 94 -22.83 -2.22 1.88
C LYS A 94 -23.22 -3.64 2.30
N TYR A 95 -22.55 -4.22 3.31
CA TYR A 95 -22.88 -5.51 3.87
C TYR A 95 -24.33 -5.55 4.41
N ASN A 96 -24.73 -4.51 5.16
CA ASN A 96 -26.07 -4.40 5.71
C ASN A 96 -27.13 -4.33 4.59
N ALA A 97 -26.87 -3.55 3.54
CA ALA A 97 -27.78 -3.43 2.40
C ALA A 97 -27.87 -4.74 1.61
N ALA A 98 -26.74 -5.34 1.23
CA ALA A 98 -26.70 -6.60 0.49
C ALA A 98 -27.37 -7.75 1.26
N SER A 99 -27.08 -7.86 2.56
CA SER A 99 -27.64 -8.88 3.43
C SER A 99 -29.16 -8.81 3.55
N ARG A 100 -29.75 -7.60 3.56
CA ARG A 100 -31.21 -7.40 3.55
C ARG A 100 -31.88 -7.92 2.27
N HIS A 101 -31.14 -7.95 1.16
CA HIS A 101 -31.58 -8.53 -0.11
C HIS A 101 -31.17 -10.00 -0.31
N GLY A 102 -30.60 -10.64 0.72
CA GLY A 102 -30.13 -12.03 0.65
C GLY A 102 -28.86 -12.22 -0.17
N ASP A 103 -28.19 -11.15 -0.58
CA ASP A 103 -26.94 -11.19 -1.33
C ASP A 103 -25.75 -11.24 -0.36
N ARG A 104 -25.03 -12.36 -0.38
CA ARG A 104 -23.87 -12.65 0.47
C ARG A 104 -22.71 -13.18 -0.33
N ASP A 105 -22.63 -12.77 -1.59
CA ASP A 105 -21.61 -13.22 -2.53
C ASP A 105 -20.30 -12.44 -2.36
N ILE A 106 -19.34 -12.72 -3.23
CA ILE A 106 -18.00 -12.09 -3.27
C ILE A 106 -18.09 -10.56 -3.20
N TYR A 107 -17.17 -9.93 -2.52
CA TYR A 107 -17.02 -8.48 -2.31
C TYR A 107 -18.14 -7.81 -1.46
N LYS A 108 -18.95 -8.60 -0.77
CA LYS A 108 -20.06 -8.09 0.05
C LYS A 108 -19.95 -8.48 1.52
N GLY A 109 -18.80 -9.04 1.92
CA GLY A 109 -18.50 -9.42 3.31
C GLY A 109 -17.79 -8.32 4.10
N LEU A 110 -17.29 -8.70 5.25
CA LEU A 110 -16.65 -7.82 6.24
C LEU A 110 -15.19 -8.17 6.52
N THR A 111 -14.63 -9.14 5.81
CA THR A 111 -13.22 -9.54 5.88
C THR A 111 -12.50 -8.86 4.72
N LEU A 112 -11.82 -7.75 5.00
CA LEU A 112 -11.12 -6.96 3.99
C LEU A 112 -9.66 -7.44 3.90
N TRP A 113 -9.26 -7.94 2.73
CA TRP A 113 -7.90 -8.45 2.52
C TRP A 113 -6.90 -7.31 2.25
N ALA A 114 -6.74 -6.49 3.27
CA ALA A 114 -5.86 -5.33 3.36
C ALA A 114 -5.40 -5.11 4.83
N PRO A 115 -4.24 -4.48 5.05
CA PRO A 115 -3.32 -3.85 4.09
C PRO A 115 -2.31 -4.81 3.47
N ASN A 116 -1.73 -4.41 2.32
CA ASN A 116 -0.52 -5.01 1.78
C ASN A 116 0.71 -4.37 2.44
N VAL A 117 1.42 -5.15 3.27
CA VAL A 117 2.60 -4.68 4.02
C VAL A 117 3.90 -5.33 3.55
N ASN A 118 3.93 -5.85 2.33
CA ASN A 118 5.16 -6.23 1.69
C ASN A 118 6.06 -5.00 1.44
N ILE A 119 7.36 -5.22 1.41
CA ILE A 119 8.32 -4.14 1.18
C ILE A 119 8.54 -3.94 -0.31
N PHE A 120 8.41 -2.72 -0.78
CA PHE A 120 8.67 -2.33 -2.16
C PHE A 120 10.19 -2.28 -2.43
N ARG A 121 10.83 -3.46 -2.42
CA ARG A 121 12.30 -3.59 -2.51
C ARG A 121 12.86 -3.29 -3.90
N ASP A 122 12.06 -3.45 -4.94
CA ASP A 122 12.47 -3.29 -6.33
C ASP A 122 11.45 -2.46 -7.11
N PRO A 123 11.84 -1.32 -7.70
CA PRO A 123 10.93 -0.42 -8.39
C PRO A 123 10.32 -1.01 -9.66
N ARG A 124 10.80 -2.15 -10.14
CA ARG A 124 10.23 -2.86 -11.30
C ARG A 124 8.98 -3.67 -10.93
N TRP A 125 8.80 -4.01 -9.67
CA TRP A 125 7.65 -4.80 -9.20
C TRP A 125 6.33 -4.06 -9.39
N GLY A 126 5.43 -4.64 -10.20
CA GLY A 126 4.16 -4.04 -10.57
C GLY A 126 3.20 -3.76 -9.43
N ARG A 127 3.15 -4.64 -8.40
CA ARG A 127 2.29 -4.45 -7.21
C ARG A 127 2.92 -3.56 -6.13
N GLY A 128 4.08 -2.99 -6.39
CA GLY A 128 4.73 -2.09 -5.44
C GLY A 128 3.84 -0.94 -4.98
N HIS A 129 3.00 -0.40 -5.86
CA HIS A 129 2.08 0.69 -5.53
C HIS A 129 0.95 0.31 -4.55
N GLU A 130 0.71 -0.99 -4.34
CA GLU A 130 -0.23 -1.48 -3.33
C GLU A 130 0.34 -1.41 -1.90
N THR A 131 1.62 -1.07 -1.74
CA THR A 131 2.35 -1.10 -0.47
C THR A 131 2.56 0.29 0.12
N TYR A 132 3.05 0.34 1.36
CA TYR A 132 3.47 1.60 2.00
C TYR A 132 4.96 1.93 1.76
N GLY A 133 5.55 1.39 0.68
CA GLY A 133 6.89 1.73 0.24
C GLY A 133 7.98 0.76 0.69
N GLU A 134 9.22 1.26 0.71
CA GLU A 134 10.41 0.43 0.88
C GLU A 134 10.93 0.35 2.32
N ASP A 135 10.38 1.15 3.23
CA ASP A 135 10.88 1.22 4.60
C ASP A 135 10.05 0.38 5.57
N PRO A 136 10.68 -0.55 6.34
CA PRO A 136 9.97 -1.41 7.28
C PRO A 136 9.30 -0.66 8.44
N TYR A 137 9.89 0.45 8.91
CA TYR A 137 9.30 1.24 10.00
C TYR A 137 8.07 2.02 9.54
N LEU A 138 8.18 2.72 8.39
CA LEU A 138 7.04 3.44 7.80
C LEU A 138 5.89 2.48 7.53
N THR A 139 6.17 1.33 6.88
CA THR A 139 5.17 0.29 6.59
C THR A 139 4.53 -0.26 7.86
N SER A 140 5.31 -0.48 8.94
CA SER A 140 4.79 -0.94 10.23
C SER A 140 3.85 0.08 10.85
N GLU A 141 4.27 1.35 10.91
CA GLU A 141 3.50 2.41 11.55
C GLU A 141 2.18 2.70 10.80
N LEU A 142 2.24 2.79 9.48
CA LEU A 142 1.06 3.02 8.66
C LEU A 142 0.13 1.79 8.64
N GLY A 143 0.69 0.60 8.49
CA GLY A 143 -0.08 -0.64 8.51
C GLY A 143 -0.85 -0.86 9.82
N LYS A 144 -0.24 -0.54 10.97
CA LYS A 144 -0.94 -0.59 12.27
C LYS A 144 -2.17 0.31 12.31
N GLU A 145 -2.04 1.55 11.83
CA GLU A 145 -3.15 2.51 11.86
C GLU A 145 -4.24 2.11 10.85
N TYR A 146 -3.88 1.54 9.71
CA TYR A 146 -4.85 1.00 8.77
C TYR A 146 -5.65 -0.16 9.36
N VAL A 147 -4.98 -1.12 10.00
CA VAL A 147 -5.64 -2.23 10.73
C VAL A 147 -6.59 -1.70 11.79
N ARG A 148 -6.15 -0.75 12.64
CA ARG A 148 -6.98 -0.16 13.70
C ARG A 148 -8.22 0.54 13.13
N GLY A 149 -8.07 1.29 12.04
CA GLY A 149 -9.20 1.94 11.37
C GLY A 149 -10.18 0.94 10.75
N LEU A 150 -9.68 -0.14 10.14
CA LEU A 150 -10.55 -1.18 9.60
C LEU A 150 -11.28 -1.95 10.70
N GLN A 151 -10.60 -2.34 11.77
CA GLN A 151 -11.19 -3.17 12.83
C GLN A 151 -12.05 -2.38 13.82
N GLY A 152 -11.79 -1.07 13.96
CA GLY A 152 -12.49 -0.20 14.90
C GLY A 152 -12.16 -0.51 16.36
N ASP A 153 -12.74 0.28 17.28
CA ASP A 153 -12.50 0.19 18.72
C ASP A 153 -13.76 -0.32 19.48
N GLY A 154 -14.77 -0.87 18.77
CA GLY A 154 -16.03 -1.34 19.33
C GLY A 154 -15.94 -2.70 20.05
N LYS A 155 -17.07 -3.16 20.58
CA LYS A 155 -17.17 -4.51 21.16
C LYS A 155 -16.94 -5.59 20.10
N TYR A 156 -17.49 -5.37 18.92
CA TYR A 156 -17.31 -6.23 17.75
C TYR A 156 -16.35 -5.59 16.78
N LEU A 157 -15.69 -6.40 15.96
CA LEU A 157 -14.90 -5.89 14.85
C LEU A 157 -15.83 -5.18 13.86
N LYS A 158 -15.47 -3.95 13.46
CA LYS A 158 -16.18 -3.23 12.41
C LYS A 158 -16.00 -3.93 11.08
N THR A 159 -14.76 -4.28 10.73
CA THR A 159 -14.38 -5.25 9.70
C THR A 159 -13.16 -6.04 10.19
N ALA A 160 -12.83 -7.16 9.56
CA ALA A 160 -11.61 -7.89 9.84
C ALA A 160 -10.54 -7.50 8.82
N ALA A 161 -9.42 -6.97 9.30
CA ALA A 161 -8.25 -6.67 8.47
C ALA A 161 -7.42 -7.92 8.20
N CYS A 162 -6.63 -7.91 7.13
CA CYS A 162 -5.74 -8.99 6.74
C CYS A 162 -4.37 -8.47 6.33
N ALA A 163 -3.34 -8.82 7.11
CA ALA A 163 -1.95 -8.52 6.73
C ALA A 163 -1.51 -9.44 5.58
N LYS A 164 -1.15 -8.87 4.44
CA LYS A 164 -0.74 -9.63 3.25
C LYS A 164 0.52 -9.06 2.60
N HIS A 165 1.24 -9.87 1.86
CA HIS A 165 1.21 -11.32 1.69
C HIS A 165 2.36 -11.94 2.48
N PHE A 166 2.08 -12.82 3.42
CA PHE A 166 3.03 -13.36 4.37
C PHE A 166 3.72 -14.62 3.82
N ALA A 167 5.04 -14.59 3.49
CA ALA A 167 5.92 -13.45 3.55
C ALA A 167 6.92 -13.49 2.38
N VAL A 168 7.79 -12.47 2.35
CA VAL A 168 8.88 -12.38 1.35
C VAL A 168 8.32 -12.41 -0.07
N HIS A 169 7.30 -11.58 -0.32
CA HIS A 169 6.60 -11.48 -1.60
C HIS A 169 6.71 -10.05 -2.14
N SER A 170 7.56 -9.84 -3.14
CA SER A 170 7.83 -8.53 -3.76
C SER A 170 8.33 -8.67 -5.20
N GLY A 171 7.62 -9.43 -6.02
CA GLY A 171 7.95 -9.77 -7.42
C GLY A 171 8.98 -10.89 -7.55
N PRO A 172 9.20 -11.40 -8.76
CA PRO A 172 8.54 -11.01 -10.02
C PRO A 172 7.11 -11.56 -10.12
N GLU A 173 6.18 -10.75 -10.66
CA GLU A 173 4.76 -11.12 -10.77
C GLU A 173 4.52 -12.28 -11.74
N ALA A 174 5.20 -12.32 -12.88
CA ALA A 174 5.07 -13.38 -13.86
C ALA A 174 5.42 -14.78 -13.29
N GLU A 175 6.22 -14.83 -12.25
CA GLU A 175 6.72 -16.08 -11.65
C GLU A 175 6.14 -16.35 -10.25
N ARG A 176 5.21 -15.55 -9.76
CA ARG A 176 4.72 -15.62 -8.38
C ARG A 176 4.23 -17.01 -7.96
N HIS A 177 3.76 -17.84 -8.91
CA HIS A 177 3.29 -19.21 -8.71
C HIS A 177 4.39 -20.27 -8.75
N THR A 178 5.61 -19.91 -9.09
CA THR A 178 6.75 -20.86 -9.23
C THR A 178 7.99 -20.42 -8.47
N PHE A 179 8.03 -19.17 -8.05
CA PHE A 179 9.23 -18.53 -7.50
C PHE A 179 9.56 -19.03 -6.09
N ASP A 180 10.84 -19.27 -5.83
CA ASP A 180 11.38 -19.55 -4.50
C ASP A 180 12.28 -18.41 -4.05
N ALA A 181 11.79 -17.60 -3.13
CA ALA A 181 12.52 -16.48 -2.55
C ALA A 181 13.65 -16.99 -1.65
N GLN A 182 14.88 -16.99 -2.17
CA GLN A 182 16.07 -17.30 -1.41
C GLN A 182 16.54 -16.07 -0.65
N VAL A 183 16.47 -16.10 0.68
CA VAL A 183 16.66 -14.94 1.53
C VAL A 183 17.43 -15.31 2.81
N SER A 184 18.34 -14.43 3.24
CA SER A 184 19.12 -14.64 4.46
C SER A 184 18.26 -14.48 5.72
N PRO A 185 18.57 -15.17 6.84
CA PRO A 185 17.87 -14.94 8.11
C PRO A 185 17.90 -13.47 8.55
N LYS A 186 18.99 -12.77 8.28
CA LYS A 186 19.13 -11.34 8.57
C LYS A 186 18.11 -10.52 7.77
N ASP A 187 18.05 -10.67 6.44
CA ASP A 187 17.15 -9.88 5.59
C ASP A 187 15.67 -10.17 5.90
N ILE A 188 15.34 -11.43 6.21
CA ILE A 188 13.99 -11.82 6.67
C ILE A 188 13.59 -11.00 7.90
N GLU A 189 14.42 -11.01 8.93
CA GLU A 189 14.13 -10.38 10.22
C GLU A 189 14.25 -8.84 10.17
N GLU A 190 15.18 -8.31 9.37
CA GLU A 190 15.48 -6.89 9.32
C GLU A 190 14.56 -6.12 8.38
N THR A 191 14.03 -6.79 7.33
CA THR A 191 13.30 -6.12 6.26
C THR A 191 11.92 -6.69 6.01
N TYR A 192 11.78 -8.01 5.82
CA TYR A 192 10.52 -8.59 5.33
C TYR A 192 9.49 -8.90 6.41
N LEU A 193 9.87 -9.15 7.64
CA LEU A 193 8.95 -9.51 8.73
C LEU A 193 8.54 -8.37 9.67
N PRO A 194 9.25 -7.24 9.82
CA PRO A 194 8.93 -6.24 10.85
C PRO A 194 7.49 -5.72 10.78
N ALA A 195 6.96 -5.44 9.58
CA ALA A 195 5.60 -4.94 9.43
C ALA A 195 4.56 -5.99 9.88
N PHE A 196 4.69 -7.25 9.48
CA PHE A 196 3.80 -8.32 9.92
C PHE A 196 3.84 -8.49 11.44
N ARG A 197 5.04 -8.48 12.03
CA ARG A 197 5.22 -8.54 13.48
C ARG A 197 4.50 -7.39 14.18
N ALA A 198 4.62 -6.17 13.67
CA ALA A 198 3.96 -4.99 14.24
C ALA A 198 2.43 -5.09 14.14
N LEU A 199 1.90 -5.54 12.99
CA LEU A 199 0.46 -5.70 12.82
C LEU A 199 -0.12 -6.79 13.72
N VAL A 200 0.60 -7.89 13.94
CA VAL A 200 0.17 -8.96 14.86
C VAL A 200 0.25 -8.49 16.30
N LYS A 201 1.41 -7.96 16.76
CA LYS A 201 1.64 -7.67 18.18
C LYS A 201 0.98 -6.39 18.66
N ASP A 202 1.00 -5.34 17.84
CA ASP A 202 0.65 -3.98 18.26
C ASP A 202 -0.73 -3.54 17.76
N ALA A 203 -1.20 -4.11 16.65
CA ALA A 203 -2.51 -3.79 16.08
C ALA A 203 -3.51 -4.95 16.15
N HIS A 204 -3.09 -6.14 16.59
CA HIS A 204 -3.95 -7.33 16.75
C HIS A 204 -4.76 -7.63 15.48
N VAL A 205 -4.07 -7.67 14.33
CA VAL A 205 -4.71 -7.94 13.05
C VAL A 205 -5.45 -9.27 13.08
N GLU A 206 -6.71 -9.28 12.63
CA GLU A 206 -7.60 -10.45 12.71
C GLU A 206 -7.21 -11.56 11.76
N SER A 207 -6.54 -11.25 10.64
CA SER A 207 -6.06 -12.30 9.75
C SER A 207 -4.71 -12.00 9.11
N VAL A 208 -4.06 -13.07 8.67
CA VAL A 208 -2.82 -13.03 7.89
C VAL A 208 -2.99 -13.91 6.66
N MET A 209 -2.59 -13.41 5.49
CA MET A 209 -2.66 -14.15 4.24
C MET A 209 -1.28 -14.64 3.81
N GLY A 210 -1.12 -15.95 3.65
CA GLY A 210 0.10 -16.55 3.11
C GLY A 210 0.28 -16.26 1.63
N ALA A 211 1.51 -15.95 1.24
CA ALA A 211 1.86 -15.62 -0.14
C ALA A 211 1.87 -16.84 -1.08
N TYR A 212 1.97 -16.57 -2.39
CA TYR A 212 2.07 -17.63 -3.42
C TYR A 212 3.40 -18.38 -3.39
N ASN A 213 4.49 -17.65 -3.23
CA ASN A 213 5.86 -18.13 -3.44
C ASN A 213 6.32 -19.12 -2.37
N LEU A 214 7.40 -19.81 -2.68
CA LEU A 214 8.24 -20.48 -1.69
C LEU A 214 9.13 -19.46 -0.99
N VAL A 215 9.53 -19.77 0.24
CA VAL A 215 10.56 -19.06 1.00
C VAL A 215 11.59 -20.10 1.45
N ASN A 216 12.79 -20.01 0.89
CA ASN A 216 13.88 -20.96 1.17
C ASN A 216 13.43 -22.45 1.00
N GLY A 217 12.63 -22.72 -0.04
CA GLY A 217 12.14 -24.07 -0.36
C GLY A 217 10.84 -24.48 0.35
N GLU A 218 10.30 -23.65 1.26
CA GLU A 218 9.05 -23.93 1.96
C GLU A 218 7.90 -23.09 1.39
N PRO A 219 6.71 -23.66 1.10
CA PRO A 219 5.58 -22.87 0.63
C PRO A 219 5.09 -21.92 1.72
N ALA A 220 4.94 -20.65 1.42
CA ALA A 220 4.58 -19.64 2.41
C ALA A 220 3.28 -19.97 3.18
N CYS A 221 2.31 -20.60 2.52
CA CYS A 221 1.05 -21.05 3.14
C CYS A 221 1.19 -22.29 4.04
N ALA A 222 2.37 -22.90 4.13
CA ALA A 222 2.62 -24.10 4.95
C ALA A 222 4.04 -24.16 5.53
N SER A 223 4.75 -23.04 5.58
CA SER A 223 6.11 -22.96 6.12
C SER A 223 6.12 -23.12 7.64
N PRO A 224 6.80 -24.12 8.20
CA PRO A 224 6.97 -24.26 9.64
C PRO A 224 7.68 -23.04 10.27
N PHE A 225 8.62 -22.44 9.54
CA PHE A 225 9.33 -21.25 9.98
C PHE A 225 8.35 -20.06 10.12
N LEU A 226 7.58 -19.76 9.08
CA LEU A 226 6.64 -18.61 9.09
C LEU A 226 5.51 -18.82 10.11
N MET A 227 4.93 -20.02 10.19
CA MET A 227 3.93 -20.34 11.21
C MET A 227 4.49 -20.26 12.62
N GLY A 228 5.76 -20.65 12.80
CA GLY A 228 6.49 -20.47 14.06
C GLY A 228 6.58 -19.00 14.48
N LYS A 229 6.82 -18.08 13.53
CA LYS A 229 6.84 -16.63 13.78
C LYS A 229 5.48 -16.09 14.21
N LEU A 230 4.40 -16.47 13.55
CA LEU A 230 3.06 -16.07 13.97
C LEU A 230 2.74 -16.52 15.40
N LYS A 231 3.12 -17.75 15.75
CA LYS A 231 2.96 -18.28 17.11
C LYS A 231 3.82 -17.52 18.13
N GLU A 232 5.10 -17.23 17.79
CA GLU A 232 6.01 -16.43 18.62
C GLU A 232 5.44 -15.04 18.92
N TRP A 233 4.79 -14.42 17.93
CA TRP A 233 4.19 -13.10 18.07
C TRP A 233 2.83 -13.10 18.79
N GLY A 234 2.27 -14.27 19.04
CA GLY A 234 0.98 -14.41 19.73
C GLY A 234 -0.21 -14.15 18.79
N PHE A 235 -0.10 -14.49 17.50
CA PHE A 235 -1.20 -14.39 16.56
C PHE A 235 -2.37 -15.25 17.00
N ASP A 236 -3.54 -14.66 17.13
CA ASP A 236 -4.74 -15.30 17.59
C ASP A 236 -5.92 -15.12 16.60
N GLY A 237 -5.65 -14.75 15.36
CA GLY A 237 -6.63 -14.63 14.28
C GLY A 237 -6.82 -15.94 13.50
N TYR A 238 -7.23 -15.82 12.22
CA TYR A 238 -7.21 -16.92 11.27
C TYR A 238 -6.15 -16.67 10.18
N PHE A 239 -5.56 -17.77 9.70
CA PHE A 239 -4.61 -17.71 8.59
C PHE A 239 -5.29 -18.19 7.31
N THR A 240 -5.23 -17.38 6.25
CA THR A 240 -5.76 -17.71 4.93
C THR A 240 -4.67 -17.88 3.90
N SER A 241 -4.90 -18.72 2.88
CA SER A 241 -4.05 -18.73 1.70
C SER A 241 -4.38 -17.56 0.77
N ASP A 242 -3.42 -17.12 -0.02
CA ASP A 242 -3.72 -16.37 -1.24
C ASP A 242 -4.51 -17.24 -2.23
N CYS A 243 -5.14 -16.62 -3.23
CA CYS A 243 -6.08 -17.28 -4.12
C CYS A 243 -5.38 -18.35 -4.97
N TRP A 244 -5.78 -19.61 -4.79
CA TRP A 244 -5.19 -20.81 -5.40
C TRP A 244 -3.74 -21.13 -4.98
N ALA A 245 -3.10 -20.41 -4.06
CA ALA A 245 -1.73 -20.66 -3.62
C ALA A 245 -1.50 -22.10 -3.11
N ILE A 246 -2.51 -22.73 -2.45
CA ILE A 246 -2.38 -24.13 -2.02
C ILE A 246 -2.39 -25.10 -3.23
N ARG A 247 -3.04 -24.74 -4.34
CA ARG A 247 -2.99 -25.54 -5.56
C ARG A 247 -1.56 -25.62 -6.10
N ASP A 248 -0.80 -24.57 -5.97
CA ASP A 248 0.57 -24.49 -6.48
C ASP A 248 1.49 -25.55 -5.85
N PHE A 249 1.18 -26.05 -4.64
CA PHE A 249 1.97 -27.12 -4.01
C PHE A 249 2.08 -28.39 -4.86
N HIS A 250 1.02 -28.76 -5.63
CA HIS A 250 1.04 -29.93 -6.50
C HIS A 250 1.09 -29.59 -7.99
N THR A 251 0.85 -28.35 -8.41
CA THR A 251 0.85 -27.99 -9.84
C THR A 251 2.17 -27.40 -10.31
N THR A 252 2.75 -26.48 -9.54
CA THR A 252 3.93 -25.71 -9.93
C THR A 252 5.12 -25.91 -9.01
N HIS A 253 4.92 -25.91 -7.70
CA HIS A 253 6.00 -26.16 -6.72
C HIS A 253 6.42 -27.63 -6.66
N CYS A 254 5.53 -28.56 -7.03
CA CYS A 254 5.79 -30.00 -7.02
C CYS A 254 6.24 -30.57 -5.65
N ILE A 255 5.75 -29.97 -4.56
CA ILE A 255 6.05 -30.38 -3.17
C ILE A 255 5.16 -31.57 -2.76
N THR A 256 3.94 -31.59 -3.25
CA THR A 256 2.97 -32.68 -3.08
C THR A 256 2.59 -33.25 -4.44
N ALA A 257 2.05 -34.46 -4.47
CA ALA A 257 1.67 -35.12 -5.73
C ALA A 257 0.19 -34.87 -6.10
N THR A 258 -0.67 -34.58 -5.11
CA THR A 258 -2.13 -34.52 -5.30
C THR A 258 -2.78 -33.41 -4.50
N ALA A 259 -3.96 -32.95 -4.93
CA ALA A 259 -4.73 -31.95 -4.24
C ALA A 259 -5.11 -32.32 -2.77
N PRO A 260 -5.49 -33.58 -2.44
CA PRO A 260 -5.66 -33.98 -1.04
C PRO A 260 -4.39 -33.85 -0.19
N GLU A 261 -3.21 -34.17 -0.74
CA GLU A 261 -1.94 -33.98 -0.04
C GLU A 261 -1.63 -32.50 0.20
N SER A 262 -1.90 -31.64 -0.79
CA SER A 262 -1.73 -30.18 -0.64
C SER A 262 -2.67 -29.60 0.42
N ALA A 263 -3.94 -30.00 0.39
CA ALA A 263 -4.92 -29.60 1.39
C ALA A 263 -4.48 -30.03 2.80
N ALA A 264 -3.99 -31.27 2.94
CA ALA A 264 -3.51 -31.82 4.21
C ALA A 264 -2.27 -31.06 4.73
N LEU A 265 -1.29 -30.80 3.86
CA LEU A 265 -0.07 -30.08 4.22
C LEU A 265 -0.41 -28.67 4.75
N ALA A 266 -1.22 -27.89 4.02
CA ALA A 266 -1.61 -26.56 4.40
C ALA A 266 -2.43 -26.54 5.71
N LEU A 267 -3.45 -27.40 5.83
CA LEU A 267 -4.32 -27.47 7.00
C LEU A 267 -3.54 -27.84 8.28
N LYS A 268 -2.66 -28.83 8.20
CA LYS A 268 -1.81 -29.26 9.33
C LYS A 268 -0.80 -28.21 9.73
N ALA A 269 -0.29 -27.44 8.78
CA ALA A 269 0.62 -26.34 9.05
C ALA A 269 -0.08 -25.14 9.74
N GLY A 270 -1.41 -25.05 9.67
CA GLY A 270 -2.17 -23.97 10.31
C GLY A 270 -2.85 -23.00 9.35
N CYS A 271 -2.93 -23.34 8.05
CA CYS A 271 -3.75 -22.58 7.11
C CYS A 271 -5.23 -22.94 7.34
N ASP A 272 -5.97 -22.02 7.97
CA ASP A 272 -7.34 -22.27 8.42
C ASP A 272 -8.36 -22.14 7.29
N MET A 273 -8.09 -21.27 6.31
CA MET A 273 -9.02 -20.97 5.22
C MET A 273 -8.30 -20.93 3.87
N ASN A 274 -8.95 -21.48 2.85
CA ASN A 274 -8.43 -21.50 1.48
C ASN A 274 -9.21 -20.55 0.56
N CYS A 275 -8.54 -19.56 -0.01
CA CYS A 275 -9.01 -18.91 -1.22
C CYS A 275 -8.70 -19.82 -2.43
N GLY A 276 -9.75 -20.35 -3.05
CA GLY A 276 -9.63 -21.29 -4.14
C GLY A 276 -10.36 -22.61 -3.85
N ASN A 277 -9.99 -23.66 -4.57
CA ASN A 277 -10.74 -24.92 -4.60
C ASN A 277 -10.01 -26.11 -3.96
N THR A 278 -8.78 -25.95 -3.44
CA THR A 278 -8.00 -27.08 -2.92
C THR A 278 -8.62 -27.70 -1.68
N TYR A 279 -9.28 -26.88 -0.82
CA TYR A 279 -9.95 -27.40 0.37
C TYR A 279 -11.28 -28.15 0.10
N LEU A 280 -11.74 -28.22 -1.15
CA LEU A 280 -12.73 -29.21 -1.57
C LEU A 280 -12.26 -30.65 -1.36
N HIS A 281 -10.94 -30.86 -1.26
CA HIS A 281 -10.31 -32.16 -1.07
C HIS A 281 -9.99 -32.52 0.40
N VAL A 282 -10.40 -31.68 1.38
CA VAL A 282 -10.13 -31.92 2.81
C VAL A 282 -10.77 -33.22 3.31
N LEU A 283 -12.03 -33.52 2.91
CA LEU A 283 -12.68 -34.77 3.27
C LEU A 283 -12.02 -36.00 2.64
N ALA A 284 -11.55 -35.87 1.41
CA ALA A 284 -10.77 -36.96 0.77
C ALA A 284 -9.40 -37.16 1.45
N ALA A 285 -8.81 -36.07 1.98
CA ALA A 285 -7.59 -36.15 2.79
C ALA A 285 -7.86 -36.89 4.13
N LEU A 286 -9.01 -36.59 4.76
CA LEU A 286 -9.44 -37.30 5.98
C LEU A 286 -9.64 -38.79 5.74
N GLU A 287 -10.38 -39.18 4.69
CA GLU A 287 -10.58 -40.57 4.30
C GLU A 287 -9.26 -41.34 4.07
N LYS A 288 -8.24 -40.64 3.56
CA LYS A 288 -6.91 -41.21 3.35
C LYS A 288 -6.02 -41.19 4.61
N GLY A 289 -6.51 -40.64 5.73
CA GLY A 289 -5.74 -40.50 6.98
C GLY A 289 -4.60 -39.49 6.89
N LEU A 290 -4.65 -38.53 5.96
CA LEU A 290 -3.66 -37.48 5.80
C LEU A 290 -3.89 -36.34 6.80
N VAL A 291 -5.13 -36.13 7.25
CA VAL A 291 -5.53 -35.19 8.29
C VAL A 291 -6.45 -35.89 9.29
N SER A 292 -6.61 -35.33 10.47
CA SER A 292 -7.57 -35.78 11.48
C SER A 292 -8.81 -34.88 11.53
N GLU A 293 -9.90 -35.35 12.15
CA GLU A 293 -11.07 -34.52 12.45
C GLU A 293 -10.69 -33.30 13.32
N GLU A 294 -9.70 -33.47 14.23
CA GLU A 294 -9.23 -32.38 15.08
C GLU A 294 -8.49 -31.28 14.29
N ASP A 295 -7.80 -31.62 13.21
CA ASP A 295 -7.21 -30.61 12.32
C ASP A 295 -8.29 -29.74 11.65
N ILE A 296 -9.38 -30.35 11.20
CA ILE A 296 -10.54 -29.69 10.60
C ILE A 296 -11.24 -28.84 11.66
N ARG A 297 -11.48 -29.41 12.84
CA ARG A 297 -12.13 -28.72 13.97
C ARG A 297 -11.35 -27.48 14.39
N ARG A 298 -10.04 -27.59 14.57
CA ARG A 298 -9.18 -26.46 14.93
C ARG A 298 -9.33 -25.29 13.96
N ALA A 299 -9.20 -25.55 12.66
CA ALA A 299 -9.36 -24.52 11.65
C ALA A 299 -10.77 -23.91 11.64
N CYS A 300 -11.80 -24.75 11.80
CA CYS A 300 -13.19 -24.29 11.90
C CYS A 300 -13.41 -23.37 13.11
N VAL A 301 -12.84 -23.68 14.26
CA VAL A 301 -12.90 -22.82 15.46
C VAL A 301 -12.32 -21.43 15.16
N HIS A 302 -11.18 -21.34 14.48
CA HIS A 302 -10.56 -20.05 14.14
C HIS A 302 -11.47 -19.20 13.24
N VAL A 303 -12.01 -19.76 12.16
CA VAL A 303 -12.90 -19.02 11.26
C VAL A 303 -14.25 -18.69 11.93
N MET A 304 -14.80 -19.57 12.79
CA MET A 304 -16.02 -19.29 13.55
C MET A 304 -15.79 -18.17 14.57
N ARG A 305 -14.64 -18.12 15.22
CA ARG A 305 -14.28 -17.05 16.14
C ARG A 305 -14.30 -15.68 15.46
N THR A 306 -13.74 -15.56 14.27
CA THR A 306 -13.80 -14.32 13.47
C THR A 306 -15.24 -13.96 13.12
N ARG A 307 -16.08 -14.91 12.72
CA ARG A 307 -17.51 -14.66 12.44
C ARG A 307 -18.25 -14.13 13.66
N ILE A 308 -17.94 -14.66 14.85
CA ILE A 308 -18.48 -14.18 16.13
C ILE A 308 -17.95 -12.78 16.46
N ARG A 309 -16.64 -12.53 16.30
CA ARG A 309 -16.04 -11.20 16.49
C ARG A 309 -16.64 -10.15 15.56
N LEU A 310 -17.04 -10.52 14.35
CA LEU A 310 -17.77 -9.67 13.40
C LEU A 310 -19.25 -9.48 13.76
N GLY A 311 -19.76 -10.18 14.78
CA GLY A 311 -21.15 -10.08 15.25
C GLY A 311 -22.16 -10.79 14.37
N GLN A 312 -21.79 -11.79 13.57
CA GLN A 312 -22.72 -12.45 12.62
C GLN A 312 -23.83 -13.26 13.30
N LEU A 313 -23.70 -13.57 14.59
CA LEU A 313 -24.71 -14.25 15.42
C LEU A 313 -25.39 -13.31 16.43
N ASP A 314 -25.04 -12.03 16.42
CA ASP A 314 -25.47 -11.06 17.42
C ASP A 314 -26.01 -9.81 16.74
N LYS A 315 -26.71 -8.96 17.53
CA LYS A 315 -26.97 -7.59 17.14
C LYS A 315 -25.75 -6.73 17.53
N THR A 316 -25.26 -5.95 16.57
CA THR A 316 -24.09 -5.10 16.76
C THR A 316 -24.44 -3.62 16.64
N GLU A 317 -23.55 -2.77 17.11
CA GLU A 317 -23.59 -1.31 16.95
C GLU A 317 -23.51 -0.85 15.49
N TYR A 318 -23.12 -1.74 14.57
CA TYR A 318 -22.91 -1.43 13.15
C TYR A 318 -24.10 -1.81 12.25
N ASP A 319 -25.11 -2.53 12.75
CA ASP A 319 -26.21 -3.09 11.95
C ASP A 319 -27.13 -2.01 11.36
N ASP A 320 -27.16 -0.85 12.01
CA ASP A 320 -28.01 0.27 11.61
C ASP A 320 -27.30 1.29 10.70
N ILE A 321 -26.01 1.04 10.31
CA ILE A 321 -25.30 1.91 9.37
C ILE A 321 -26.03 1.85 8.02
N PRO A 322 -26.59 2.98 7.53
CA PRO A 322 -27.35 3.01 6.30
C PRO A 322 -26.45 3.06 5.06
N LEU A 323 -26.99 2.66 3.90
CA LEU A 323 -26.27 2.76 2.62
C LEU A 323 -25.86 4.20 2.26
N THR A 324 -26.58 5.20 2.79
CA THR A 324 -26.25 6.62 2.60
C THR A 324 -24.96 7.05 3.32
N ALA A 325 -24.33 6.18 4.10
CA ALA A 325 -22.99 6.40 4.65
C ALA A 325 -21.88 6.17 3.62
N VAL A 326 -22.22 5.67 2.42
CA VAL A 326 -21.26 5.45 1.32
C VAL A 326 -21.08 6.75 0.54
N SER A 327 -19.83 7.12 0.26
CA SER A 327 -19.46 8.26 -0.58
C SER A 327 -20.09 9.60 -0.11
N THR A 328 -19.98 9.88 1.20
CA THR A 328 -20.45 11.13 1.78
C THR A 328 -19.53 12.30 1.39
N GLU A 329 -20.04 13.53 1.48
CA GLU A 329 -19.22 14.74 1.24
C GLU A 329 -17.99 14.80 2.20
N GLU A 330 -18.16 14.35 3.46
CA GLU A 330 -17.03 14.25 4.41
C GLU A 330 -15.99 13.25 3.91
N SER A 331 -16.41 12.09 3.40
CA SER A 331 -15.51 11.07 2.87
C SER A 331 -14.78 11.56 1.63
N LYS A 332 -15.47 12.25 0.73
CA LYS A 332 -14.88 12.87 -0.47
C LYS A 332 -13.88 13.97 -0.11
N GLN A 333 -14.24 14.84 0.84
CA GLN A 333 -13.32 15.88 1.32
C GLN A 333 -12.06 15.27 1.94
N HIS A 334 -12.20 14.17 2.70
CA HIS A 334 -11.05 13.47 3.25
C HIS A 334 -10.18 12.84 2.13
N SER A 335 -10.79 12.30 1.08
CA SER A 335 -10.05 11.81 -0.11
C SER A 335 -9.26 12.93 -0.79
N LEU A 336 -9.86 14.12 -0.94
CA LEU A 336 -9.17 15.30 -1.49
C LEU A 336 -7.97 15.70 -0.61
N GLU A 337 -8.15 15.74 0.71
CA GLU A 337 -7.06 16.09 1.64
C GLU A 337 -5.93 15.06 1.59
N CYS A 338 -6.24 13.77 1.45
CA CYS A 338 -5.23 12.74 1.24
C CYS A 338 -4.47 12.96 -0.08
N ALA A 339 -5.16 13.27 -1.18
CA ALA A 339 -4.53 13.54 -2.47
C ALA A 339 -3.61 14.78 -2.43
N LEU A 340 -4.01 15.84 -1.73
CA LEU A 340 -3.17 17.04 -1.52
C LEU A 340 -1.88 16.72 -0.74
N ARG A 341 -1.99 15.90 0.32
CA ARG A 341 -0.86 15.55 1.19
C ARG A 341 0.05 14.47 0.61
N SER A 342 -0.45 13.68 -0.34
CA SER A 342 0.31 12.61 -0.99
C SER A 342 1.20 13.11 -2.13
N ALA A 343 0.84 14.20 -2.78
CA ALA A 343 1.57 14.74 -3.91
C ALA A 343 3.00 15.18 -3.52
N VAL A 344 3.99 14.75 -4.28
CA VAL A 344 5.40 15.01 -4.03
C VAL A 344 5.97 15.94 -5.11
N LEU A 345 6.36 17.13 -4.72
CA LEU A 345 7.10 18.04 -5.60
C LEU A 345 8.56 17.62 -5.65
N LEU A 346 8.99 17.06 -6.79
CA LEU A 346 10.34 16.54 -6.99
C LEU A 346 11.32 17.61 -7.45
N GLU A 347 10.88 18.50 -8.34
CA GLU A 347 11.67 19.60 -8.86
C GLU A 347 10.81 20.85 -9.03
N ASN A 348 11.39 22.03 -8.77
CA ASN A 348 10.78 23.33 -9.05
C ASN A 348 11.85 24.41 -9.17
N ASN A 349 11.98 25.01 -10.34
CA ASN A 349 12.91 26.14 -10.54
C ASN A 349 12.29 27.50 -10.17
N GLY A 350 11.09 27.49 -9.58
CA GLY A 350 10.33 28.68 -9.19
C GLY A 350 9.16 29.00 -10.11
N ILE A 351 8.81 28.11 -11.06
CA ILE A 351 7.61 28.28 -11.91
C ILE A 351 6.34 28.03 -11.13
N LEU A 352 6.36 27.07 -10.20
CA LEU A 352 5.25 26.80 -9.30
C LEU A 352 5.37 27.61 -8.02
N PRO A 353 4.25 28.16 -7.51
CA PRO A 353 2.88 28.04 -8.03
C PRO A 353 2.68 28.90 -9.30
N LEU A 354 1.79 28.41 -10.19
CA LEU A 354 1.41 29.12 -11.40
C LEU A 354 0.64 30.41 -11.07
N SER A 355 0.87 31.43 -11.89
CA SER A 355 0.17 32.71 -11.72
C SER A 355 -1.26 32.65 -12.29
N ASP A 356 -2.24 33.17 -11.55
CA ASP A 356 -3.62 33.39 -12.06
C ASP A 356 -3.69 34.39 -13.23
N LYS A 357 -2.59 35.10 -13.54
CA LYS A 357 -2.52 36.06 -14.63
C LYS A 357 -2.11 35.44 -15.98
N LEU A 358 -1.83 34.13 -16.02
CA LEU A 358 -1.59 33.43 -17.27
C LEU A 358 -2.81 33.56 -18.20
N GLY A 359 -2.57 33.75 -19.48
CA GLY A 359 -3.63 33.85 -20.48
C GLY A 359 -4.09 32.47 -20.97
N THR A 360 -3.12 31.58 -21.22
CA THR A 360 -3.39 30.26 -21.83
C THR A 360 -2.48 29.17 -21.24
N ILE A 361 -3.08 28.06 -20.85
CA ILE A 361 -2.39 26.84 -20.44
C ILE A 361 -2.66 25.72 -21.44
N ALA A 362 -1.60 25.03 -21.90
CA ALA A 362 -1.76 23.77 -22.65
C ALA A 362 -1.65 22.58 -21.69
N VAL A 363 -2.70 21.78 -21.58
CA VAL A 363 -2.71 20.53 -20.83
C VAL A 363 -2.55 19.39 -21.83
N ILE A 364 -1.44 18.68 -21.75
CA ILE A 364 -1.04 17.70 -22.78
C ILE A 364 -0.65 16.40 -22.10
N GLY A 365 -1.03 15.28 -22.69
CA GLY A 365 -0.57 13.97 -22.26
C GLY A 365 -1.70 12.95 -22.06
N PRO A 366 -1.34 11.65 -22.11
CA PRO A 366 -2.32 10.57 -22.05
C PRO A 366 -3.03 10.45 -20.70
N ASN A 367 -2.39 10.91 -19.61
CA ASN A 367 -2.95 10.86 -18.26
C ASN A 367 -3.77 12.12 -17.91
N ALA A 368 -3.82 13.14 -18.79
CA ALA A 368 -4.51 14.40 -18.51
C ALA A 368 -6.01 14.22 -18.29
N ASP A 369 -6.66 13.43 -19.14
CA ASP A 369 -8.11 13.16 -19.09
C ASP A 369 -8.34 11.64 -19.00
N SER A 370 -7.73 10.99 -18.01
CA SER A 370 -7.82 9.56 -17.74
C SER A 370 -8.33 9.31 -16.32
N ARG A 371 -9.35 8.48 -16.21
CA ARG A 371 -9.83 7.97 -14.91
C ARG A 371 -8.93 6.88 -14.37
N GLU A 372 -8.34 6.09 -15.26
CA GLU A 372 -7.41 5.01 -14.94
C GLU A 372 -6.17 5.55 -14.22
N ALA A 373 -5.70 6.74 -14.61
CA ALA A 373 -4.60 7.44 -13.94
C ALA A 373 -4.91 7.88 -12.50
N LEU A 374 -6.18 7.84 -12.08
CA LEU A 374 -6.59 8.20 -10.72
C LEU A 374 -6.66 6.97 -9.79
N THR A 375 -6.81 5.77 -10.31
CA THR A 375 -7.39 4.64 -9.56
C THR A 375 -6.36 3.65 -8.99
N GLY A 376 -5.40 3.15 -9.76
CA GLY A 376 -4.55 2.05 -9.33
C GLY A 376 -5.31 0.71 -9.16
N ASN A 377 -4.69 -0.29 -8.51
CA ASN A 377 -5.30 -1.60 -8.26
C ASN A 377 -6.27 -1.58 -7.08
N TYR A 378 -7.19 -2.56 -7.05
CA TYR A 378 -8.12 -2.78 -5.94
C TYR A 378 -8.99 -1.57 -5.61
N ASN A 379 -9.52 -0.93 -6.66
CA ASN A 379 -10.42 0.21 -6.53
C ASN A 379 -11.90 -0.19 -6.56
N GLY A 380 -12.74 0.66 -5.97
CA GLY A 380 -14.19 0.67 -6.18
C GLY A 380 -14.57 1.54 -7.36
N THR A 381 -15.86 1.84 -7.50
CA THR A 381 -16.38 2.83 -8.44
C THR A 381 -16.70 4.10 -7.65
N ALA A 382 -16.00 5.19 -7.92
CA ALA A 382 -16.35 6.48 -7.31
C ALA A 382 -17.64 7.03 -7.94
N ASP A 383 -18.42 7.77 -7.16
CA ASP A 383 -19.61 8.48 -7.67
C ASP A 383 -19.24 9.73 -8.47
N GLU A 384 -18.01 10.24 -8.25
CA GLU A 384 -17.45 11.40 -8.95
C GLU A 384 -15.97 11.12 -9.26
N TYR A 385 -15.54 11.46 -10.47
CA TYR A 385 -14.13 11.45 -10.88
C TYR A 385 -13.78 12.84 -11.39
N VAL A 386 -12.68 13.41 -10.88
CA VAL A 386 -12.13 14.67 -11.39
C VAL A 386 -10.75 14.39 -11.97
N THR A 387 -10.66 14.33 -13.29
CA THR A 387 -9.39 14.14 -14.00
C THR A 387 -8.48 15.36 -13.83
N PHE A 388 -7.20 15.22 -14.14
CA PHE A 388 -6.26 16.36 -14.06
C PHE A 388 -6.72 17.54 -14.91
N LEU A 389 -7.21 17.24 -16.11
CA LEU A 389 -7.78 18.26 -17.00
C LEU A 389 -9.01 18.92 -16.39
N ASP A 390 -9.93 18.15 -15.81
CA ASP A 390 -11.14 18.68 -15.19
C ASP A 390 -10.81 19.58 -14.01
N GLY A 391 -9.90 19.17 -13.12
CA GLY A 391 -9.48 19.98 -11.98
C GLY A 391 -8.85 21.33 -12.42
N ILE A 392 -8.01 21.31 -13.46
CA ILE A 392 -7.45 22.55 -14.01
C ILE A 392 -8.56 23.42 -14.62
N ARG A 393 -9.53 22.84 -15.31
CA ARG A 393 -10.70 23.57 -15.85
C ARG A 393 -11.59 24.19 -14.77
N GLU A 394 -11.76 23.50 -13.66
CA GLU A 394 -12.55 24.04 -12.52
C GLU A 394 -11.84 25.24 -11.88
N ARG A 395 -10.51 25.23 -11.78
CA ARG A 395 -9.72 26.24 -11.04
C ARG A 395 -9.27 27.41 -11.89
N PHE A 396 -8.86 27.17 -13.13
CA PHE A 396 -8.24 28.20 -13.97
C PHE A 396 -9.26 28.92 -14.86
N SER A 397 -9.31 30.25 -14.75
CA SER A 397 -10.27 31.09 -15.47
C SER A 397 -9.80 31.51 -16.88
N GLY A 398 -8.52 31.27 -17.23
CA GLY A 398 -7.97 31.56 -18.54
C GLY A 398 -8.31 30.51 -19.60
N ARG A 399 -7.66 30.58 -20.74
CA ARG A 399 -7.86 29.64 -21.83
C ARG A 399 -7.10 28.36 -21.58
N ILE A 400 -7.77 27.21 -21.73
CA ILE A 400 -7.15 25.88 -21.68
C ILE A 400 -7.18 25.27 -23.09
N LEU A 401 -6.03 24.82 -23.55
CA LEU A 401 -5.86 24.01 -24.74
C LEU A 401 -5.54 22.58 -24.29
N TYR A 402 -6.24 21.60 -24.83
CA TYR A 402 -6.02 20.18 -24.47
C TYR A 402 -5.71 19.35 -25.70
N SER A 403 -4.69 18.50 -25.57
CA SER A 403 -4.43 17.40 -26.50
C SER A 403 -3.91 16.18 -25.74
N GLN A 404 -4.39 15.00 -26.11
CA GLN A 404 -3.83 13.75 -25.60
C GLN A 404 -2.33 13.60 -25.95
N GLY A 405 -1.86 14.16 -27.05
CA GLY A 405 -0.48 14.23 -27.48
C GLY A 405 0.14 12.91 -27.90
N CYS A 406 -0.10 11.84 -27.20
CA CYS A 406 0.32 10.47 -27.53
C CYS A 406 -0.59 9.44 -26.89
N HIS A 407 -0.46 8.18 -27.29
CA HIS A 407 -1.07 7.07 -26.56
C HIS A 407 -0.26 6.73 -25.31
N LEU A 408 -0.93 6.13 -24.30
CA LEU A 408 -0.31 5.84 -23.02
C LEU A 408 0.94 4.96 -23.14
N TYR A 409 0.87 3.93 -23.99
CA TYR A 409 1.90 2.90 -24.06
C TYR A 409 2.41 2.65 -25.50
N LYS A 410 1.52 2.50 -26.48
CA LYS A 410 1.85 2.24 -27.88
C LYS A 410 1.87 3.55 -28.68
N ASP A 411 2.60 3.57 -29.77
CA ASP A 411 2.58 4.69 -30.69
C ASP A 411 1.28 4.80 -31.50
N ARG A 412 0.47 3.71 -31.47
CA ARG A 412 -0.88 3.66 -32.05
C ARG A 412 -1.72 2.57 -31.38
N THR A 413 -3.02 2.80 -31.23
CA THR A 413 -3.97 1.86 -30.60
C THR A 413 -5.01 1.32 -31.57
N GLN A 414 -5.16 1.91 -32.76
CA GLN A 414 -6.13 1.53 -33.78
C GLN A 414 -5.44 1.20 -35.09
N GLY A 415 -6.03 0.32 -35.89
CA GLY A 415 -5.45 -0.09 -37.18
C GLY A 415 -5.25 1.02 -38.18
N LEU A 416 -6.01 2.11 -38.09
CA LEU A 416 -5.90 3.30 -38.96
C LEU A 416 -5.04 4.43 -38.40
N ALA A 417 -4.71 4.37 -37.10
CA ALA A 417 -3.80 5.32 -36.47
C ALA A 417 -2.37 5.17 -37.05
N GLN A 418 -1.66 6.26 -37.09
CA GLN A 418 -0.25 6.30 -37.56
C GLN A 418 0.68 6.61 -36.39
N PRO A 419 1.92 6.12 -36.38
CA PRO A 419 2.92 6.53 -35.39
C PRO A 419 3.03 8.05 -35.31
N GLY A 420 2.85 8.61 -34.10
CA GLY A 420 3.02 10.05 -33.89
C GLY A 420 1.94 10.96 -34.46
N ASP A 421 0.79 10.43 -34.87
CA ASP A 421 -0.30 11.23 -35.50
C ASP A 421 -0.90 12.29 -34.55
N LEU A 422 -0.76 12.13 -33.22
CA LEU A 422 -1.24 13.09 -32.21
C LEU A 422 -0.25 14.19 -31.86
N TYR A 423 1.05 14.06 -32.20
CA TYR A 423 2.08 15.04 -31.81
C TYR A 423 1.86 16.42 -32.37
N SER A 424 1.47 16.52 -33.65
CA SER A 424 1.36 17.82 -34.35
C SER A 424 0.35 18.75 -33.72
N GLU A 425 -0.79 18.22 -33.28
CA GLU A 425 -1.82 18.97 -32.54
C GLU A 425 -1.30 19.45 -31.20
N ALA A 426 -0.68 18.55 -30.43
CA ALA A 426 -0.12 18.85 -29.10
C ALA A 426 0.94 19.96 -29.19
N LEU A 427 1.85 19.89 -30.16
CA LEU A 427 2.88 20.90 -30.37
C LEU A 427 2.29 22.26 -30.76
N ALA A 428 1.31 22.28 -31.67
CA ALA A 428 0.62 23.52 -32.05
C ALA A 428 -0.11 24.17 -30.88
N MET A 429 -0.71 23.37 -29.97
CA MET A 429 -1.32 23.87 -28.73
C MET A 429 -0.28 24.39 -27.75
N ALA A 430 0.83 23.69 -27.59
CA ALA A 430 1.96 24.12 -26.76
C ALA A 430 2.56 25.46 -27.22
N GLU A 431 2.74 25.64 -28.53
CA GLU A 431 3.23 26.90 -29.12
C GLU A 431 2.33 28.09 -28.76
N CYS A 432 1.01 27.88 -28.68
CA CYS A 432 0.03 28.92 -28.39
C CYS A 432 -0.13 29.20 -26.89
N ALA A 433 0.50 28.43 -25.99
CA ALA A 433 0.34 28.56 -24.58
C ALA A 433 1.47 29.37 -23.89
N ASP A 434 1.16 29.93 -22.74
CA ASP A 434 2.14 30.57 -21.85
C ASP A 434 2.95 29.53 -21.07
N VAL A 435 2.31 28.42 -20.71
CA VAL A 435 2.91 27.27 -20.00
C VAL A 435 2.28 25.96 -20.49
N VAL A 436 3.07 24.91 -20.52
CA VAL A 436 2.64 23.54 -20.81
C VAL A 436 2.60 22.74 -19.51
N VAL A 437 1.46 22.11 -19.23
CA VAL A 437 1.30 21.12 -18.16
C VAL A 437 1.20 19.74 -18.83
N ALA A 438 2.29 18.98 -18.80
CA ALA A 438 2.37 17.66 -19.42
C ALA A 438 2.01 16.57 -18.40
N CYS A 439 0.84 15.92 -18.57
CA CYS A 439 0.36 14.85 -17.68
C CYS A 439 0.72 13.50 -18.30
N VAL A 440 1.72 12.85 -17.75
CA VAL A 440 2.31 11.60 -18.24
C VAL A 440 2.43 10.57 -17.11
N GLY A 441 2.72 9.32 -17.46
CA GLY A 441 2.91 8.27 -16.46
C GLY A 441 2.43 6.91 -16.91
N LEU A 442 1.91 6.18 -15.95
CA LEU A 442 1.41 4.82 -16.11
C LEU A 442 -0.05 4.76 -15.66
N ASP A 443 -0.59 3.56 -15.63
CA ASP A 443 -1.81 3.17 -14.92
C ASP A 443 -1.72 1.69 -14.52
N ALA A 444 -2.75 1.16 -13.87
CA ALA A 444 -2.77 -0.22 -13.39
C ALA A 444 -2.74 -1.28 -14.53
N THR A 445 -2.92 -0.89 -15.79
CA THR A 445 -2.74 -1.80 -16.93
C THR A 445 -1.28 -1.95 -17.34
N LEU A 446 -0.39 -1.08 -16.88
CA LEU A 446 1.05 -1.11 -17.18
C LEU A 446 1.90 -1.51 -15.97
N GLU A 447 1.49 -1.17 -14.77
CA GLU A 447 2.08 -1.69 -13.54
C GLU A 447 0.96 -2.18 -12.61
N GLY A 448 1.01 -3.44 -12.19
CA GLY A 448 -0.07 -4.03 -11.39
C GLY A 448 0.08 -5.52 -11.17
N GLU A 449 -1.01 -6.16 -10.82
CA GLU A 449 -1.06 -7.58 -10.52
C GLU A 449 -1.15 -8.42 -11.80
N GLU A 450 -0.54 -9.61 -11.78
CA GLU A 450 -0.71 -10.59 -12.85
C GLU A 450 -2.20 -10.90 -13.08
N GLY A 451 -2.59 -10.93 -14.35
CA GLY A 451 -3.97 -11.21 -14.77
C GLY A 451 -4.88 -9.97 -14.80
N ASP A 452 -4.57 -8.91 -14.05
CA ASP A 452 -5.31 -7.64 -14.11
C ASP A 452 -4.70 -6.68 -15.15
N THR A 453 -3.47 -6.90 -15.55
CA THR A 453 -2.76 -6.07 -16.52
C THR A 453 -2.94 -6.61 -17.93
N GLY A 454 -3.28 -5.73 -18.86
CA GLY A 454 -3.37 -6.04 -20.28
C GLY A 454 -2.11 -5.73 -21.09
N ASN A 455 -0.97 -5.50 -20.42
CA ASN A 455 0.25 -5.05 -21.07
C ASN A 455 1.07 -6.19 -21.70
N GLU A 456 2.04 -5.82 -22.53
CA GLU A 456 2.95 -6.75 -23.20
C GLU A 456 4.24 -7.00 -22.38
N PHE A 457 4.33 -6.45 -21.16
CA PHE A 457 5.44 -6.65 -20.25
C PHE A 457 5.25 -7.91 -19.40
N SER A 458 6.04 -8.06 -18.37
CA SER A 458 6.09 -9.24 -17.51
C SER A 458 4.95 -9.28 -16.50
N SER A 459 3.71 -9.48 -16.95
CA SER A 459 2.51 -9.66 -16.09
C SER A 459 2.30 -8.54 -15.07
N GLY A 460 2.62 -7.30 -15.48
CA GLY A 460 2.49 -6.11 -14.63
C GLY A 460 3.81 -5.54 -14.11
N ASP A 461 4.89 -6.32 -14.12
CA ASP A 461 6.22 -5.80 -13.81
C ASP A 461 6.75 -4.91 -14.93
N LYS A 462 7.56 -3.93 -14.57
CA LYS A 462 8.19 -3.03 -15.54
C LYS A 462 9.54 -3.56 -16.01
N PRO A 463 9.87 -3.45 -17.32
CA PRO A 463 11.17 -3.88 -17.83
C PRO A 463 12.31 -2.95 -17.40
N ASP A 464 11.99 -1.66 -17.21
CA ASP A 464 12.93 -0.62 -16.79
C ASP A 464 12.18 0.51 -16.02
N LEU A 465 12.84 1.61 -15.74
CA LEU A 465 12.30 2.75 -14.99
C LEU A 465 11.89 3.92 -15.87
N ARG A 466 11.82 3.75 -17.18
CA ARG A 466 11.50 4.83 -18.11
C ARG A 466 10.00 4.88 -18.40
N LEU A 467 9.53 6.05 -18.74
CA LEU A 467 8.20 6.20 -19.35
C LEU A 467 8.13 5.41 -20.68
N PRO A 468 6.94 4.96 -21.09
CA PRO A 468 6.71 4.40 -22.42
C PRO A 468 7.26 5.29 -23.54
N GLU A 469 7.74 4.69 -24.63
CA GLU A 469 8.45 5.42 -25.67
C GLU A 469 7.62 6.52 -26.32
N SER A 470 6.32 6.31 -26.52
CA SER A 470 5.39 7.32 -27.03
C SER A 470 5.42 8.61 -26.21
N GLN A 471 5.44 8.47 -24.89
CA GLN A 471 5.47 9.59 -23.94
C GLN A 471 6.87 10.26 -23.93
N ARG A 472 7.95 9.48 -23.98
CA ARG A 472 9.32 10.03 -24.04
C ARG A 472 9.55 10.85 -25.31
N ILE A 473 8.99 10.41 -26.45
CA ILE A 473 9.05 11.17 -27.71
C ILE A 473 8.25 12.47 -27.59
N LEU A 474 7.03 12.42 -27.03
CA LEU A 474 6.21 13.61 -26.78
C LEU A 474 6.96 14.62 -25.92
N LEU A 475 7.50 14.20 -24.78
CA LEU A 475 8.20 15.09 -23.85
C LEU A 475 9.42 15.75 -24.48
N ARG A 476 10.25 15.01 -25.24
CA ARG A 476 11.39 15.59 -25.98
C ARG A 476 10.95 16.66 -26.97
N LYS A 477 9.85 16.42 -27.68
CA LYS A 477 9.30 17.42 -28.63
C LYS A 477 8.76 18.65 -27.90
N LEU A 478 8.17 18.52 -26.73
CA LEU A 478 7.72 19.65 -25.93
C LEU A 478 8.90 20.42 -25.34
N GLU A 479 9.96 19.76 -24.89
CA GLU A 479 11.21 20.39 -24.44
C GLU A 479 11.86 21.22 -25.56
N GLU A 480 11.92 20.70 -26.80
CA GLU A 480 12.48 21.37 -27.96
C GLU A 480 11.77 22.69 -28.31
N LEU A 481 10.51 22.87 -27.94
CA LEU A 481 9.77 24.15 -28.13
C LEU A 481 10.29 25.27 -27.22
N GLY A 482 10.98 24.93 -26.12
CA GLY A 482 11.51 25.92 -25.19
C GLY A 482 10.44 26.73 -24.44
N LYS A 483 9.21 26.21 -24.34
CA LYS A 483 8.13 26.77 -23.50
C LYS A 483 8.31 26.35 -22.06
N PRO A 484 7.86 27.16 -21.09
CA PRO A 484 7.78 26.72 -19.70
C PRO A 484 7.03 25.40 -19.59
N LEU A 485 7.65 24.38 -18.98
CA LEU A 485 7.17 23.00 -18.95
C LEU A 485 7.06 22.49 -17.51
N VAL A 486 5.82 22.24 -17.07
CA VAL A 486 5.50 21.55 -15.81
C VAL A 486 5.11 20.11 -16.15
N ILE A 487 5.75 19.14 -15.53
CA ILE A 487 5.41 17.73 -15.72
C ILE A 487 4.67 17.24 -14.48
N VAL A 488 3.53 16.61 -14.73
CA VAL A 488 2.69 15.91 -13.76
C VAL A 488 2.83 14.43 -14.03
N LEU A 489 3.46 13.71 -13.09
CA LEU A 489 3.65 12.28 -13.17
C LEU A 489 2.51 11.55 -12.45
N ALA A 490 1.88 10.59 -13.12
CA ALA A 490 0.93 9.64 -12.53
C ALA A 490 1.53 8.24 -12.64
N ALA A 491 2.15 7.76 -11.57
CA ALA A 491 2.75 6.43 -11.52
C ALA A 491 2.81 5.93 -10.08
N GLY A 492 2.69 4.62 -9.87
CA GLY A 492 2.75 4.02 -8.54
C GLY A 492 4.16 3.62 -8.08
N SER A 493 5.19 4.02 -8.81
CA SER A 493 6.56 3.56 -8.61
C SER A 493 7.58 4.59 -9.10
N SER A 494 8.87 4.33 -8.84
CA SER A 494 9.96 5.12 -9.42
C SER A 494 9.92 5.07 -10.94
N VAL A 495 9.70 6.20 -11.58
CA VAL A 495 9.70 6.39 -13.05
C VAL A 495 10.53 7.61 -13.39
N ASN A 496 11.41 7.45 -14.39
CA ASN A 496 12.32 8.51 -14.81
C ASN A 496 11.73 9.35 -15.94
N VAL A 497 11.77 10.65 -15.70
CA VAL A 497 11.49 11.68 -16.72
C VAL A 497 12.82 12.15 -17.29
N GLU A 498 13.09 11.82 -18.56
CA GLU A 498 14.40 11.99 -19.22
C GLU A 498 14.54 13.33 -19.96
N VAL A 499 13.76 14.35 -19.61
CA VAL A 499 13.79 15.70 -20.20
C VAL A 499 13.94 16.77 -19.11
N LYS A 500 14.44 17.93 -19.49
CA LYS A 500 14.46 19.07 -18.57
C LYS A 500 13.07 19.70 -18.50
N CYS A 501 12.64 19.98 -17.29
CA CYS A 501 11.40 20.67 -17.02
C CYS A 501 11.61 21.78 -15.98
N ASP A 502 10.64 22.67 -15.86
CA ASP A 502 10.66 23.76 -14.89
C ASP A 502 10.11 23.31 -13.53
N ALA A 503 9.23 22.31 -13.53
CA ALA A 503 8.78 21.62 -12.33
C ALA A 503 8.35 20.17 -12.65
N LEU A 504 8.54 19.28 -11.68
CA LEU A 504 8.10 17.89 -11.71
C LEU A 504 7.33 17.58 -10.43
N LEU A 505 6.04 17.24 -10.59
CA LEU A 505 5.13 16.90 -9.50
C LEU A 505 4.64 15.45 -9.69
N ASP A 506 4.90 14.59 -8.71
CA ASP A 506 4.40 13.22 -8.68
C ASP A 506 3.07 13.19 -7.91
N MET A 507 2.02 12.75 -8.58
CA MET A 507 0.67 12.62 -8.04
C MET A 507 0.32 11.20 -7.64
N TRP A 508 1.18 10.21 -7.92
CA TRP A 508 0.89 8.78 -7.77
C TRP A 508 -0.36 8.38 -8.55
N TYR A 509 -1.25 7.57 -7.95
CA TYR A 509 -2.65 7.38 -8.33
C TYR A 509 -3.51 8.07 -7.28
N PRO A 510 -3.96 9.31 -7.50
CA PRO A 510 -4.36 10.22 -6.43
C PRO A 510 -5.79 10.06 -5.92
N GLY A 511 -6.53 9.04 -6.39
CA GLY A 511 -7.93 8.84 -6.01
C GLY A 511 -8.90 9.74 -6.78
N GLN A 512 -10.19 9.64 -6.42
CA GLN A 512 -11.31 10.18 -7.21
C GLN A 512 -11.25 11.70 -7.46
N LEU A 513 -10.66 12.49 -6.56
CA LEU A 513 -10.56 13.95 -6.67
C LEU A 513 -9.13 14.43 -6.98
N GLY A 514 -8.31 13.57 -7.56
CA GLY A 514 -6.91 13.86 -7.89
C GLY A 514 -6.73 15.10 -8.75
N GLY A 515 -7.65 15.41 -9.67
CA GLY A 515 -7.57 16.61 -10.49
C GLY A 515 -7.79 17.91 -9.69
N ARG A 516 -8.71 17.92 -8.73
CA ARG A 516 -8.87 19.09 -7.81
C ARG A 516 -7.63 19.28 -6.96
N ALA A 517 -7.05 18.18 -6.45
CA ALA A 517 -5.81 18.23 -5.70
C ALA A 517 -4.68 18.82 -6.55
N LEU A 518 -4.50 18.32 -7.77
CA LEU A 518 -3.50 18.84 -8.69
C LEU A 518 -3.68 20.35 -8.94
N ALA A 519 -4.89 20.79 -9.25
CA ALA A 519 -5.16 22.19 -9.53
C ALA A 519 -4.83 23.10 -8.33
N ASN A 520 -5.25 22.71 -7.12
CA ASN A 520 -4.93 23.46 -5.90
C ASN A 520 -3.42 23.57 -5.66
N LEU A 521 -2.67 22.51 -5.96
CA LEU A 521 -1.21 22.50 -5.86
C LEU A 521 -0.58 23.40 -6.93
N LEU A 522 -0.98 23.24 -8.21
CA LEU A 522 -0.43 24.01 -9.31
C LEU A 522 -0.58 25.53 -9.12
N PHE A 523 -1.71 25.98 -8.56
CA PHE A 523 -1.99 27.40 -8.37
C PHE A 523 -1.64 27.92 -6.97
N GLY A 524 -1.08 27.06 -6.09
CA GLY A 524 -0.60 27.47 -4.77
C GLY A 524 -1.69 27.72 -3.73
N ASP A 525 -2.92 27.21 -3.95
CA ASP A 525 -3.96 27.21 -2.93
C ASP A 525 -3.54 26.38 -1.72
N VAL A 526 -2.70 25.34 -1.99
CA VAL A 526 -2.02 24.51 -0.99
C VAL A 526 -0.56 24.29 -1.42
N SER A 527 0.39 24.33 -0.48
CA SER A 527 1.78 23.96 -0.75
C SER A 527 1.94 22.42 -0.74
N PRO A 528 2.70 21.83 -1.67
CA PRO A 528 3.05 20.41 -1.62
C PRO A 528 3.75 20.04 -0.33
N SER A 529 3.48 18.85 0.20
CA SER A 529 4.04 18.40 1.47
C SER A 529 4.26 16.88 1.56
N GLY A 530 3.99 16.16 0.49
CA GLY A 530 4.29 14.73 0.38
C GLY A 530 5.79 14.46 0.36
N LYS A 531 6.17 13.25 0.79
CA LYS A 531 7.56 12.78 0.79
C LYS A 531 7.63 11.41 0.13
N LEU A 532 8.69 11.14 -0.61
CA LEU A 532 8.87 9.86 -1.28
C LEU A 532 8.94 8.69 -0.28
N PRO A 533 8.04 7.72 -0.34
CA PRO A 533 8.12 6.49 0.47
C PRO A 533 9.01 5.41 -0.18
N VAL A 534 9.62 5.71 -1.32
CA VAL A 534 10.55 4.87 -2.07
C VAL A 534 11.67 5.71 -2.66
N THR A 535 12.81 5.09 -2.88
CA THR A 535 13.92 5.70 -3.61
C THR A 535 13.61 5.71 -5.11
N PHE A 536 13.79 6.85 -5.77
CA PHE A 536 13.82 6.94 -7.23
C PHE A 536 15.25 6.71 -7.70
N TYR A 537 15.43 5.75 -8.61
CA TYR A 537 16.72 5.35 -9.14
C TYR A 537 16.97 5.94 -10.54
N ARG A 538 18.23 6.18 -10.88
CA ARG A 538 18.61 6.69 -12.21
C ARG A 538 18.40 5.67 -13.31
N THR A 539 18.66 4.40 -13.01
CA THR A 539 18.53 3.31 -13.98
C THR A 539 18.29 1.97 -13.29
N ALA A 540 17.57 1.09 -13.96
CA ALA A 540 17.41 -0.30 -13.55
C ALA A 540 18.71 -1.11 -13.73
N ASP A 541 19.63 -0.69 -14.62
CA ASP A 541 20.86 -1.43 -14.93
C ASP A 541 21.83 -1.56 -13.75
N LEU A 542 21.74 -0.64 -12.80
CA LEU A 542 22.55 -0.67 -11.57
C LEU A 542 21.85 -1.37 -10.39
N LEU A 543 20.61 -1.83 -10.58
CA LEU A 543 19.92 -2.62 -9.57
C LEU A 543 20.31 -4.09 -9.67
N PRO A 544 20.33 -4.82 -8.55
CA PRO A 544 20.48 -6.28 -8.57
C PRO A 544 19.39 -6.95 -9.43
N ASP A 545 19.63 -8.23 -9.79
CA ASP A 545 18.62 -9.03 -10.47
C ASP A 545 17.33 -9.08 -9.62
N ILE A 546 16.16 -8.96 -10.26
CA ILE A 546 14.86 -8.93 -9.55
C ILE A 546 14.63 -10.22 -8.75
N HIS A 547 15.25 -11.35 -9.11
CA HIS A 547 15.19 -12.62 -8.41
C HIS A 547 16.10 -12.68 -7.18
N ASP A 548 17.08 -11.78 -7.07
CA ASP A 548 17.94 -11.70 -5.88
C ASP A 548 17.19 -11.00 -4.74
N TYR A 549 16.81 -11.76 -3.73
CA TYR A 549 16.08 -11.26 -2.57
C TYR A 549 16.98 -10.75 -1.42
N SER A 550 18.29 -10.70 -1.63
CA SER A 550 19.16 -9.96 -0.73
C SER A 550 18.86 -8.46 -0.77
N MET A 551 19.02 -7.78 0.34
CA MET A 551 18.80 -6.34 0.40
C MET A 551 19.99 -5.51 -0.10
N LYS A 552 21.12 -6.14 -0.40
CA LYS A 552 22.32 -5.46 -0.87
C LYS A 552 22.04 -4.68 -2.16
N GLY A 553 22.38 -3.38 -2.15
CA GLY A 553 22.17 -2.50 -3.30
C GLY A 553 20.72 -2.07 -3.55
N ARG A 554 19.80 -2.34 -2.60
CA ARG A 554 18.37 -2.02 -2.72
C ARG A 554 17.94 -1.07 -1.64
N THR A 555 16.91 -0.30 -1.90
CA THR A 555 16.29 0.70 -1.02
C THR A 555 17.32 1.72 -0.47
N TYR A 556 16.85 2.82 0.08
CA TYR A 556 17.74 3.85 0.65
C TYR A 556 18.65 3.31 1.79
N ARG A 557 18.25 2.17 2.39
CA ARG A 557 19.02 1.56 3.51
C ARG A 557 20.30 0.89 3.05
N TYR A 558 20.37 0.41 1.78
CA TYR A 558 21.48 -0.40 1.29
C TYR A 558 22.02 0.01 -0.09
N CYS A 559 21.33 0.92 -0.81
CA CYS A 559 21.81 1.40 -2.10
C CYS A 559 23.01 2.33 -1.96
N THR A 560 23.72 2.53 -3.07
CA THR A 560 24.78 3.53 -3.18
C THR A 560 24.19 4.83 -3.78
N ASP A 561 24.74 5.97 -3.39
CA ASP A 561 24.27 7.29 -3.88
C ASP A 561 24.39 7.44 -5.40
N GLU A 562 25.26 6.67 -6.06
CA GLU A 562 25.48 6.71 -7.51
C GLU A 562 24.19 6.47 -8.31
N ASN A 563 23.34 5.55 -7.86
CA ASN A 563 22.11 5.20 -8.57
C ASN A 563 20.87 5.98 -8.07
N VAL A 564 21.00 6.82 -7.04
CA VAL A 564 19.87 7.58 -6.50
C VAL A 564 19.58 8.81 -7.37
N LEU A 565 18.36 8.92 -7.89
CA LEU A 565 17.84 10.12 -8.56
C LEU A 565 17.20 11.06 -7.54
N TYR A 566 16.19 10.58 -6.82
CA TYR A 566 15.60 11.23 -5.65
C TYR A 566 15.59 10.25 -4.47
N PRO A 567 16.12 10.66 -3.30
CA PRO A 567 16.20 9.75 -2.16
C PRO A 567 14.85 9.54 -1.49
N PHE A 568 14.67 8.41 -0.80
CA PHE A 568 13.57 8.20 0.14
C PHE A 568 13.44 9.39 1.09
N GLY A 569 12.23 9.87 1.34
CA GLY A 569 11.96 11.01 2.21
C GLY A 569 12.14 12.38 1.54
N HIS A 570 12.50 12.45 0.26
CA HIS A 570 12.56 13.68 -0.52
C HIS A 570 11.18 14.21 -0.86
N GLY A 571 11.06 15.54 -0.90
CA GLY A 571 9.89 16.27 -1.35
C GLY A 571 10.00 17.75 -1.00
N LEU A 572 9.77 18.61 -1.99
CA LEU A 572 9.88 20.05 -1.88
C LEU A 572 8.55 20.69 -1.45
N SER A 573 8.65 21.91 -0.98
CA SER A 573 7.53 22.78 -0.57
C SER A 573 7.69 24.16 -1.23
N TYR A 574 6.60 24.91 -1.35
CA TYR A 574 6.69 26.32 -1.76
C TYR A 574 7.20 27.22 -0.63
N ALA A 575 7.13 26.75 0.61
CA ALA A 575 7.61 27.47 1.77
C ALA A 575 9.07 27.10 2.09
N ASP A 576 9.86 28.07 2.56
CA ASP A 576 11.20 27.81 3.12
C ASP A 576 11.06 27.37 4.58
N VAL A 577 10.90 26.07 4.78
CA VAL A 577 10.84 25.45 6.11
C VAL A 577 12.15 24.73 6.39
N ARG A 578 12.67 24.85 7.63
CA ARG A 578 13.94 24.21 8.01
C ARG A 578 13.89 23.64 9.42
N CYS A 579 14.55 22.54 9.64
CA CYS A 579 14.94 22.08 10.97
C CYS A 579 16.15 22.91 11.42
N VAL A 580 16.02 23.62 12.55
CA VAL A 580 17.05 24.57 13.02
C VAL A 580 17.78 24.10 14.27
N ASN A 581 17.18 23.19 15.04
CA ASN A 581 17.81 22.54 16.20
C ASN A 581 17.26 21.15 16.41
N MET A 582 18.08 20.28 16.99
CA MET A 582 17.73 18.91 17.37
C MET A 582 18.36 18.61 18.73
N GLU A 583 17.57 18.06 19.65
CA GLU A 583 18.02 17.63 20.97
C GLU A 583 17.47 16.24 21.31
N ILE A 584 18.31 15.38 21.88
CA ILE A 584 17.91 14.10 22.44
C ILE A 584 17.40 14.36 23.86
N VAL A 585 16.15 14.02 24.12
CA VAL A 585 15.47 14.24 25.41
C VAL A 585 14.93 12.90 25.93
N SER A 586 14.75 12.78 27.26
CA SER A 586 14.01 11.65 27.86
C SER A 586 14.36 10.25 27.30
N GLY A 587 15.61 9.84 27.43
CA GLY A 587 16.09 8.55 26.93
C GLY A 587 16.49 8.62 25.45
N THR A 588 15.58 8.32 24.52
CA THR A 588 15.87 8.26 23.09
C THR A 588 14.96 9.14 22.24
N ASP A 589 13.99 9.82 22.82
CA ASP A 589 13.10 10.75 22.12
C ASP A 589 13.91 11.94 21.59
N VAL A 590 13.48 12.48 20.46
CA VAL A 590 14.11 13.62 19.80
C VAL A 590 13.14 14.79 19.76
N GLU A 591 13.60 15.97 20.21
CA GLU A 591 12.92 17.25 19.98
C GLU A 591 13.61 17.97 18.83
N VAL A 592 12.82 18.37 17.82
CA VAL A 592 13.30 19.09 16.64
C VAL A 592 12.59 20.43 16.56
N ALA A 593 13.36 21.53 16.55
CA ALA A 593 12.83 22.85 16.27
C ALA A 593 12.74 23.06 14.75
N VAL A 594 11.55 23.40 14.28
CA VAL A 594 11.22 23.61 12.87
C VAL A 594 10.73 25.02 12.67
N GLU A 595 11.33 25.75 11.74
CA GLU A 595 11.06 27.15 11.44
C GLU A 595 10.52 27.31 10.00
N ASN A 596 9.40 28.00 9.86
CA ASN A 596 8.91 28.50 8.56
C ASN A 596 9.42 29.94 8.36
N ARG A 597 10.24 30.14 7.33
CA ARG A 597 10.83 31.45 6.99
C ARG A 597 10.04 32.22 5.93
N SER A 598 8.94 31.66 5.49
CA SER A 598 8.12 32.19 4.39
C SER A 598 6.94 33.00 4.88
N ASP A 599 6.34 33.79 3.97
CA ASP A 599 5.11 34.53 4.15
C ASP A 599 3.82 33.66 3.95
N ILE A 600 3.98 32.34 3.68
CA ILE A 600 2.87 31.41 3.46
C ILE A 600 2.88 30.32 4.53
N PRO A 601 1.71 29.79 4.92
CA PRO A 601 1.65 28.64 5.80
C PRO A 601 2.18 27.38 5.11
N ALA A 602 2.72 26.45 5.89
CA ALA A 602 3.22 25.17 5.38
C ALA A 602 2.80 24.01 6.27
N GLU A 603 2.62 22.86 5.65
CA GLU A 603 2.68 21.57 6.33
C GLU A 603 3.94 20.84 5.91
N GLU A 604 4.65 20.25 6.87
CA GLU A 604 5.89 19.53 6.61
C GLU A 604 5.97 18.24 7.42
N VAL A 605 6.81 17.31 6.96
CA VAL A 605 7.09 16.05 7.65
C VAL A 605 8.50 16.08 8.23
N VAL A 606 8.58 16.15 9.56
CA VAL A 606 9.86 15.96 10.26
C VAL A 606 10.14 14.45 10.32
N GLN A 607 11.29 14.06 9.82
CA GLN A 607 11.76 12.69 9.73
C GLN A 607 12.99 12.51 10.61
N VAL A 608 13.04 11.40 11.37
CA VAL A 608 14.17 11.05 12.23
C VAL A 608 14.72 9.69 11.79
N TYR A 609 16.02 9.64 11.60
CA TYR A 609 16.75 8.46 11.16
C TYR A 609 17.80 8.07 12.18
N VAL A 610 18.17 6.78 12.21
CA VAL A 610 19.23 6.22 13.03
C VAL A 610 20.26 5.52 12.15
N LYS A 611 21.54 5.62 12.52
CA LYS A 611 22.63 4.85 11.94
C LYS A 611 23.50 4.27 13.06
N GLY A 612 23.65 2.95 13.10
CA GLY A 612 24.60 2.25 13.96
C GLY A 612 26.00 2.24 13.36
N CYS A 613 27.01 2.01 14.20
CA CYS A 613 28.41 1.95 13.79
C CYS A 613 29.00 0.52 13.83
N ASN A 614 28.18 -0.50 14.11
CA ASN A 614 28.59 -1.89 14.13
C ASN A 614 28.66 -2.47 12.70
N GLU A 615 29.48 -3.50 12.49
CA GLU A 615 29.62 -4.15 11.17
C GLU A 615 28.33 -4.77 10.67
N ASP A 616 27.49 -5.29 11.58
CA ASP A 616 26.16 -5.82 11.25
C ASP A 616 25.07 -4.76 11.11
N SER A 617 25.35 -3.49 11.38
CA SER A 617 24.38 -2.42 11.19
C SER A 617 24.04 -2.23 9.72
N VAL A 618 22.83 -1.75 9.44
CA VAL A 618 22.43 -1.28 8.11
C VAL A 618 23.48 -0.27 7.62
N PRO A 619 23.99 -0.39 6.39
CA PRO A 619 25.11 0.43 5.92
C PRO A 619 24.78 1.93 5.85
N ASN A 620 23.53 2.26 5.52
CA ASN A 620 23.05 3.64 5.51
C ASN A 620 22.27 3.93 6.80
N ARG A 621 21.41 4.91 6.78
CA ARG A 621 20.49 5.25 7.88
C ARG A 621 19.16 4.50 7.72
N SER A 622 18.40 4.34 8.81
CA SER A 622 17.06 3.77 8.80
C SER A 622 16.08 4.75 9.46
N LEU A 623 14.90 4.93 8.89
CA LEU A 623 13.82 5.73 9.51
C LEU A 623 13.44 5.12 10.87
N CYS A 624 13.32 5.95 11.89
CA CYS A 624 12.93 5.53 13.23
C CYS A 624 11.90 6.44 13.91
N GLY A 625 11.53 7.54 13.24
CA GLY A 625 10.49 8.43 13.71
C GLY A 625 10.06 9.41 12.62
N PHE A 626 8.79 9.81 12.64
CA PHE A 626 8.30 10.89 11.79
C PHE A 626 7.08 11.56 12.42
N LYS A 627 6.89 12.83 12.09
CA LYS A 627 5.72 13.58 12.51
C LYS A 627 5.42 14.72 11.55
N ARG A 628 4.17 14.85 11.13
CA ARG A 628 3.68 15.97 10.35
C ARG A 628 3.46 17.17 11.26
N VAL A 629 3.83 18.35 10.80
CA VAL A 629 3.69 19.62 11.52
C VAL A 629 3.15 20.71 10.59
N ARG A 630 2.19 21.46 11.07
CA ARG A 630 1.71 22.69 10.42
C ARG A 630 2.36 23.90 11.07
N LEU A 631 2.85 24.81 10.26
CA LEU A 631 3.50 26.04 10.64
C LEU A 631 2.83 27.24 9.97
N ASP A 632 2.46 28.24 10.75
CA ASP A 632 2.04 29.51 10.21
C ASP A 632 3.27 30.29 9.66
N PRO A 633 3.06 31.36 8.86
CA PRO A 633 4.15 32.20 8.40
C PRO A 633 5.06 32.68 9.56
N HIS A 634 6.38 32.53 9.39
CA HIS A 634 7.40 32.94 10.38
C HIS A 634 7.29 32.25 11.75
N GLU A 635 6.57 31.14 11.83
CA GLU A 635 6.43 30.37 13.07
C GLU A 635 7.60 29.40 13.26
N THR A 636 8.03 29.26 14.52
CA THR A 636 8.92 28.21 14.97
C THR A 636 8.19 27.29 15.94
N LYS A 637 8.18 25.98 15.68
CA LYS A 637 7.62 24.96 16.58
C LYS A 637 8.66 23.92 16.96
N THR A 638 8.62 23.49 18.22
CA THR A 638 9.37 22.30 18.65
C THR A 638 8.46 21.07 18.56
N VAL A 639 8.92 20.07 17.83
CA VAL A 639 8.21 18.82 17.58
C VAL A 639 8.93 17.68 18.30
N ARG A 640 8.22 17.00 19.22
CA ARG A 640 8.76 15.82 19.88
C ARG A 640 8.38 14.57 19.09
N ILE A 641 9.38 13.74 18.80
CA ILE A 641 9.27 12.50 18.05
C ILE A 641 9.84 11.38 18.91
N PRO A 642 8.99 10.42 19.35
CA PRO A 642 9.48 9.25 20.06
C PRO A 642 10.27 8.35 19.12
N VAL A 643 11.47 7.94 19.57
CA VAL A 643 12.30 6.95 18.89
C VAL A 643 12.22 5.64 19.67
N PRO A 644 11.65 4.58 19.08
CA PRO A 644 11.46 3.31 19.79
C PRO A 644 12.82 2.66 20.10
N SER A 645 12.92 1.99 21.24
CA SER A 645 14.15 1.28 21.65
C SER A 645 14.58 0.23 20.62
N ALA A 646 13.64 -0.35 19.88
CA ALA A 646 13.91 -1.28 18.78
C ALA A 646 14.76 -0.66 17.65
N ALA A 647 14.78 0.67 17.50
CA ALA A 647 15.60 1.37 16.51
C ALA A 647 17.12 1.23 16.77
N PHE A 648 17.49 0.86 17.99
CA PHE A 648 18.89 0.63 18.40
C PHE A 648 19.27 -0.86 18.45
N GLN A 649 18.38 -1.74 17.99
CA GLN A 649 18.71 -3.15 17.82
C GLN A 649 19.39 -3.39 16.48
N THR A 650 20.41 -4.24 16.50
CA THR A 650 21.08 -4.77 15.31
C THR A 650 20.57 -6.18 15.05
N VAL A 651 20.25 -6.50 13.80
CA VAL A 651 19.94 -7.87 13.39
C VAL A 651 21.22 -8.54 12.94
N LEU A 652 21.58 -9.63 13.60
CA LEU A 652 22.78 -10.40 13.31
C LEU A 652 22.58 -11.31 12.09
N SER A 653 23.65 -11.91 11.61
CA SER A 653 23.64 -12.77 10.42
C SER A 653 22.72 -14.01 10.55
N ASP A 654 22.48 -14.49 11.79
CA ASP A 654 21.58 -15.59 12.10
C ASP A 654 20.11 -15.17 12.28
N GLY A 655 19.81 -13.86 12.14
CA GLY A 655 18.48 -13.28 12.32
C GLY A 655 18.13 -12.89 13.75
N SER A 656 19.01 -13.13 14.73
CA SER A 656 18.78 -12.67 16.10
C SER A 656 18.86 -11.14 16.20
N ARG A 657 18.10 -10.56 17.16
CA ARG A 657 18.07 -9.11 17.40
C ARG A 657 18.74 -8.81 18.74
N GLU A 658 19.76 -8.00 18.70
CA GLU A 658 20.50 -7.61 19.88
C GLU A 658 20.71 -6.11 19.97
N VAL A 659 20.76 -5.59 21.20
CA VAL A 659 21.24 -4.24 21.47
C VAL A 659 22.76 -4.36 21.64
N LEU A 660 23.49 -4.01 20.59
CA LEU A 660 24.96 -3.98 20.66
C LEU A 660 25.40 -2.65 21.26
N PRO A 661 26.19 -2.66 22.34
CA PRO A 661 26.73 -1.44 22.92
C PRO A 661 27.55 -0.66 21.90
N GLY A 662 27.37 0.64 21.85
CA GLY A 662 28.15 1.45 20.91
C GLY A 662 27.53 2.80 20.60
N ARG A 663 28.18 3.47 19.65
CA ARG A 663 27.71 4.76 19.14
C ARG A 663 26.64 4.55 18.06
N PHE A 664 25.57 5.30 18.20
CA PHE A 664 24.58 5.51 17.15
C PHE A 664 24.51 7.01 16.83
N THR A 665 24.21 7.35 15.58
CA THR A 665 23.98 8.73 15.18
C THR A 665 22.52 8.86 14.78
N LEU A 666 21.81 9.80 15.38
CA LEU A 666 20.47 10.22 15.00
C LEU A 666 20.55 11.40 14.04
N PHE A 667 19.67 11.39 13.04
CA PHE A 667 19.55 12.47 12.05
C PHE A 667 18.12 12.99 12.04
N ALA A 668 17.92 14.29 11.84
CA ALA A 668 16.58 14.88 11.69
C ALA A 668 16.54 15.90 10.57
N GLY A 669 15.44 15.92 9.83
CA GLY A 669 15.19 16.88 8.76
C GLY A 669 13.80 16.72 8.15
N ILE A 670 13.48 17.57 7.17
CA ILE A 670 12.22 17.54 6.42
C ILE A 670 12.39 17.05 4.97
N ASP A 671 13.64 17.03 4.51
CA ASP A 671 14.00 16.60 3.16
C ASP A 671 15.37 15.91 3.18
N THR A 672 15.42 14.69 2.73
CA THR A 672 16.64 13.86 2.78
C THR A 672 17.64 14.16 1.65
N ALA A 673 17.24 14.91 0.63
CA ALA A 673 18.16 15.47 -0.36
C ALA A 673 18.97 16.66 0.20
N SER A 674 18.52 17.24 1.33
CA SER A 674 19.18 18.33 2.03
C SER A 674 20.05 17.83 3.19
N GLU A 675 20.88 18.71 3.75
CA GLU A 675 21.67 18.40 4.95
C GLU A 675 20.76 18.19 6.16
N LEU A 676 20.91 17.05 6.85
CA LEU A 676 20.17 16.72 8.06
C LEU A 676 20.95 17.18 9.30
N LEU A 677 20.23 17.64 10.32
CA LEU A 677 20.78 17.77 11.67
C LEU A 677 21.22 16.41 12.20
N GLN A 678 22.29 16.34 12.98
CA GLN A 678 22.79 15.09 13.52
C GLN A 678 23.26 15.22 14.97
N GLN A 679 23.06 14.15 15.74
CA GLN A 679 23.53 14.03 17.12
C GLN A 679 23.87 12.58 17.47
N ASP A 680 25.01 12.38 18.13
CA ASP A 680 25.42 11.05 18.59
C ASP A 680 24.75 10.67 19.92
N ILE A 681 24.41 9.41 20.05
CA ILE A 681 23.93 8.77 21.28
C ILE A 681 24.74 7.48 21.53
N PHE A 682 25.05 7.21 22.80
CA PHE A 682 25.73 5.99 23.20
C PHE A 682 24.75 5.06 23.92
N ILE A 683 24.61 3.85 23.40
CA ILE A 683 23.82 2.77 24.00
C ILE A 683 24.77 1.85 24.73
N ASN A 684 24.47 1.55 26.01
CA ASN A 684 25.29 0.73 26.89
C ASN A 684 24.78 -0.71 26.99
#